data_9f5c3ac1807bd16e39ed4f68feddf310
#
_entry.id   9f5c3ac1807bd16e39ed4f68feddf310
#
_cell.length_a   1.000
_cell.length_b   1.000
_cell.length_c   1.000
_cell.angle_alpha   90.00
_cell.angle_beta   90.00
_cell.angle_gamma   90.00
#
_symmetry.space_group_name_H-M   'P 1'
#
loop_
_entity.id
_entity.type
_entity.pdbx_description
1 polymer ?
#
loop_
_entity_poly.entity_id
_entity_poly.type
_entity_poly.pdbx_seq_one_letter_code
_entity_poly.pdbx_strand_id
1 'polypeptide(L)'
;MKKAGLPPEDLKGGNRSPFKEFSKWADGNIKEPNASFTQLSDNIENWTTKKTSPDIITKVREIYPELNEYIKQIIACYNAYPFYISVMETRRYIYTLGILSDIDKHIQTYEKEHNILLLSDTTELLNRIIDGSDTPFVYEKTGNRIDHFMIDEFQDTSRMQWNNFFPLIKESNDKGGRNLIVGDVKQSIYRWRNSDWKLLNDELGNQFKKPEELNDHVLGTNWRSCINVIQFNNSFFRKASFLLQESLQKEIADTPANVHIDSEYAEKIGKAYRDIYQHISPKNKEKKGHVKVMFLETETEEGEKIDWKNRATELLPQTLKELQDKNISLKDIAILVRSKAEGSLVADCLLKAKAENNDSTYRFDIISDEALFIHNAPIVKLVIGILNYLQNPETEINRILAVYEYSTTHRNLPPETALASYFAEKEKELSHHFDPEIVRELEQLRNTPLFEMCEKIISLFPPSGERNESIFIQAFQDIVLDYTTNHSADPASFLQWWNEQGIKKTITTPDSQNAIRIMTIHKSKGLEFKAVIIPFCDWEIDHNPHHENILWCNQKEPLDDIPLVPIRYGSILKKSLYADAYFNEKMHAYIDNLNIAYVAFTRAEDELLLFTPKPKKEGTFGSLSRLLYYCVNPENEINCPEEKDKPIIDLSAYYDPEKNCYEAGETWENLQTAKEKQKIKTMPEYRSADPGKRLQLRLHGKGYFGDSHERQHGNLMHEILSNVRYAEDIHNAVLPYIFNGQLSHEEGVVLEKKLKTWLDQPEVAPWFSPDTQIINETEILQQKGTFLRPDRVVISGEEVSVIDYKFGNIQKKSYHKQVIRYISLIKEMGFSQVKGYIWYVELGKIVPV
;
A
#
# COMPACT_ATOMS: atom_id res chain seq x y z
N MET A 1 59.40 15.33 9.84
CA MET A 1 60.03 14.05 10.02
C MET A 1 61.02 13.69 8.92
N LYS A 2 60.64 13.53 7.63
CA LYS A 2 61.57 13.17 6.54
C LYS A 2 62.75 14.18 6.39
N LYS A 3 62.52 15.48 6.47
CA LYS A 3 63.58 16.54 6.41
C LYS A 3 64.56 16.48 7.58
N ALA A 4 64.08 16.06 8.74
CA ALA A 4 64.92 15.91 9.93
C ALA A 4 65.60 14.53 10.04
N GLY A 5 65.42 13.65 9.05
CA GLY A 5 65.99 12.30 9.06
C GLY A 5 65.49 11.44 10.25
N LEU A 6 64.24 11.63 10.65
CA LEU A 6 63.59 10.91 11.75
C LEU A 6 62.43 10.09 11.18
N PRO A 7 62.65 8.82 10.82
CA PRO A 7 61.54 7.93 10.47
C PRO A 7 60.68 7.59 11.67
N PRO A 8 59.38 7.29 11.51
CA PRO A 8 58.47 6.90 12.59
C PRO A 8 58.95 5.74 13.44
N GLU A 9 59.72 4.83 12.87
CA GLU A 9 60.28 3.65 13.49
C GLU A 9 61.31 3.96 14.60
N ASP A 10 61.96 5.09 14.54
CA ASP A 10 62.97 5.53 15.52
C ASP A 10 62.34 6.14 16.77
N LEU A 11 61.03 6.38 16.72
CA LEU A 11 60.25 6.92 17.83
C LEU A 11 59.57 5.83 18.67
N LYS A 12 58.97 6.21 19.79
CA LYS A 12 58.25 5.28 20.69
C LYS A 12 57.29 4.41 19.88
N GLY A 13 57.38 3.09 20.10
CA GLY A 13 56.57 2.10 19.41
C GLY A 13 57.22 1.43 18.20
N GLY A 14 58.36 1.94 17.69
CA GLY A 14 59.12 1.31 16.60
C GLY A 14 58.24 1.07 15.35
N ASN A 15 58.14 -0.17 14.86
CA ASN A 15 57.27 -0.56 13.75
C ASN A 15 55.76 -0.33 13.98
N ARG A 16 55.32 -0.16 15.24
CA ARG A 16 53.95 0.19 15.66
C ARG A 16 53.86 1.62 16.15
N SER A 17 54.76 2.51 15.68
CA SER A 17 54.79 3.90 16.14
C SER A 17 53.47 4.63 15.84
N PRO A 18 52.91 5.38 16.83
CA PRO A 18 51.74 6.21 16.61
C PRO A 18 51.94 7.26 15.52
N PHE A 19 53.18 7.70 15.24
CA PHE A 19 53.51 8.66 14.17
C PHE A 19 53.19 8.15 12.75
N LYS A 20 52.90 6.85 12.55
CA LYS A 20 52.43 6.30 11.29
C LYS A 20 51.00 6.77 10.94
N GLU A 21 50.27 7.32 11.91
CA GLU A 21 48.95 7.94 11.65
C GLU A 21 49.06 9.12 10.69
N PHE A 22 50.13 9.90 10.68
CA PHE A 22 50.37 11.00 9.72
C PHE A 22 50.30 10.53 8.26
N SER A 23 50.86 9.37 7.94
CA SER A 23 50.80 8.83 6.58
C SER A 23 49.38 8.42 6.21
N LYS A 24 48.66 7.81 7.11
CA LYS A 24 47.26 7.38 6.89
C LYS A 24 46.34 8.57 6.61
N TRP A 25 46.51 9.65 7.36
CA TRP A 25 45.73 10.87 7.18
C TRP A 25 46.15 11.60 5.86
N ALA A 26 47.39 11.58 5.51
CA ALA A 26 47.89 12.15 4.24
C ALA A 26 47.34 11.37 3.02
N ASP A 27 47.08 10.07 3.18
CA ASP A 27 46.47 9.20 2.16
C ASP A 27 44.93 9.31 2.14
N GLY A 28 44.35 10.24 2.92
CA GLY A 28 42.92 10.44 2.98
C GLY A 28 42.14 9.41 3.84
N ASN A 29 42.83 8.54 4.57
CA ASN A 29 42.25 7.55 5.45
C ASN A 29 42.00 8.17 6.83
N ILE A 30 40.95 8.94 6.94
CA ILE A 30 40.51 9.64 8.16
C ILE A 30 39.88 8.62 9.11
N LYS A 31 40.62 8.22 10.14
CA LYS A 31 40.17 7.34 11.23
C LYS A 31 40.38 8.03 12.57
N GLU A 32 39.71 7.52 13.60
CA GLU A 32 39.94 7.97 14.97
C GLU A 32 41.41 7.83 15.34
N PRO A 33 42.04 8.92 15.77
CA PRO A 33 43.40 8.84 16.29
C PRO A 33 43.44 7.90 17.51
N ASN A 34 44.25 6.88 17.47
CA ASN A 34 44.34 5.95 18.60
C ASN A 34 44.85 6.66 19.88
N ALA A 35 44.52 6.08 21.04
CA ALA A 35 44.90 6.66 22.34
C ALA A 35 46.43 6.94 22.46
N SER A 36 47.25 6.12 21.80
CA SER A 36 48.72 6.34 21.78
C SER A 36 49.11 7.57 20.96
N PHE A 37 48.38 7.90 19.87
CA PHE A 37 48.62 9.12 19.10
C PHE A 37 48.11 10.36 19.87
N THR A 38 46.93 10.29 20.49
CA THR A 38 46.37 11.39 21.27
C THR A 38 47.25 11.75 22.45
N GLN A 39 47.88 10.77 23.09
CA GLN A 39 48.84 10.97 24.19
C GLN A 39 50.18 11.63 23.77
N LEU A 40 50.43 11.75 22.44
CA LEU A 40 51.61 12.49 21.98
C LEU A 40 51.43 14.01 22.07
N SER A 41 50.18 14.48 22.06
CA SER A 41 49.86 15.90 22.16
C SER A 41 50.32 16.48 23.49
N ASP A 42 51.02 17.59 23.42
CA ASP A 42 51.58 18.33 24.58
C ASP A 42 52.45 17.51 25.56
N ASN A 43 52.96 16.38 25.10
CA ASN A 43 53.75 15.48 25.96
C ASN A 43 54.94 14.90 25.19
N ILE A 44 56.06 15.62 25.20
CA ILE A 44 57.30 15.23 24.52
C ILE A 44 57.88 13.92 25.09
N GLU A 45 57.66 13.59 26.35
CA GLU A 45 58.15 12.36 26.96
C GLU A 45 57.52 11.10 26.35
N ASN A 46 56.35 11.22 25.78
CA ASN A 46 55.69 10.12 25.07
C ASN A 46 56.24 9.85 23.64
N TRP A 47 57.14 10.70 23.14
CA TRP A 47 57.70 10.55 21.77
C TRP A 47 58.90 9.61 21.73
N THR A 48 59.60 9.48 22.86
CA THR A 48 60.83 8.69 23.00
C THR A 48 60.73 7.64 24.10
N THR A 49 61.70 6.74 24.14
CA THR A 49 61.82 5.73 25.19
C THR A 49 63.12 5.94 25.97
N LYS A 50 63.29 5.36 27.15
CA LYS A 50 64.55 5.40 27.92
C LYS A 50 65.74 4.81 27.15
N LYS A 51 65.52 4.10 26.04
CA LYS A 51 66.54 3.48 25.21
C LYS A 51 66.83 4.27 23.94
N THR A 52 66.19 5.41 23.73
CA THR A 52 66.38 6.27 22.54
C THR A 52 67.73 6.98 22.61
N SER A 53 68.51 7.01 21.53
CA SER A 53 69.83 7.64 21.48
C SER A 53 69.72 9.16 21.68
N PRO A 54 70.77 9.79 22.30
CA PRO A 54 70.81 11.24 22.56
C PRO A 54 70.62 12.09 21.28
N ASP A 55 71.16 11.62 20.12
CA ASP A 55 71.00 12.31 18.81
C ASP A 55 69.56 12.36 18.37
N ILE A 56 68.81 11.26 18.57
CA ILE A 56 67.38 11.22 18.24
C ILE A 56 66.59 12.15 19.17
N ILE A 57 66.88 12.16 20.45
CA ILE A 57 66.25 13.06 21.44
C ILE A 57 66.47 14.52 21.08
N THR A 58 67.69 14.91 20.65
CA THR A 58 67.97 16.28 20.19
C THR A 58 67.11 16.65 18.97
N LYS A 59 67.07 15.79 17.97
CA LYS A 59 66.25 15.99 16.79
C LYS A 59 64.76 16.04 17.09
N VAL A 60 64.30 15.25 18.01
CA VAL A 60 62.89 15.27 18.50
C VAL A 60 62.56 16.63 19.12
N ARG A 61 63.46 17.19 19.94
CA ARG A 61 63.26 18.52 20.57
C ARG A 61 63.19 19.65 19.51
N GLU A 62 63.93 19.54 18.47
CA GLU A 62 63.93 20.54 17.36
C GLU A 62 62.61 20.52 16.60
N ILE A 63 62.05 19.34 16.31
CA ILE A 63 60.84 19.21 15.47
C ILE A 63 59.54 19.18 16.34
N TYR A 64 59.67 19.07 17.64
CA TYR A 64 58.55 18.93 18.56
C TYR A 64 57.54 20.11 18.44
N PRO A 65 57.92 21.38 18.46
CA PRO A 65 56.95 22.47 18.39
C PRO A 65 56.06 22.42 17.17
N GLU A 66 56.67 22.21 16.00
CA GLU A 66 55.97 22.13 14.73
C GLU A 66 55.11 20.88 14.59
N LEU A 67 55.65 19.72 14.95
CA LEU A 67 54.96 18.46 14.77
C LEU A 67 53.85 18.28 15.83
N ASN A 68 54.02 18.77 17.06
CA ASN A 68 52.97 18.81 18.06
C ASN A 68 51.76 19.62 17.63
N GLU A 69 51.99 20.73 16.92
CA GLU A 69 50.91 21.52 16.36
C GLU A 69 50.12 20.74 15.29
N TYR A 70 50.80 20.00 14.40
CA TYR A 70 50.12 19.08 13.48
C TYR A 70 49.33 17.97 14.19
N ILE A 71 49.84 17.43 15.30
CA ILE A 71 49.09 16.45 16.10
C ILE A 71 47.79 17.09 16.62
N LYS A 72 47.87 18.29 17.20
CA LYS A 72 46.68 19.04 17.66
C LYS A 72 45.73 19.31 16.54
N GLN A 73 46.22 19.72 15.37
CA GLN A 73 45.37 19.96 14.20
C GLN A 73 44.66 18.69 13.73
N ILE A 74 45.33 17.52 13.69
CA ILE A 74 44.74 16.25 13.33
C ILE A 74 43.62 15.88 14.33
N ILE A 75 43.88 16.05 15.62
CA ILE A 75 42.88 15.77 16.66
C ILE A 75 41.68 16.72 16.51
N ALA A 76 41.93 18.02 16.28
CA ALA A 76 40.87 19.00 16.07
C ALA A 76 40.07 18.74 14.78
N CYS A 77 40.76 18.38 13.68
CA CYS A 77 40.09 17.97 12.43
C CYS A 77 39.22 16.71 12.62
N TYR A 78 39.71 15.73 13.40
CA TYR A 78 38.92 14.55 13.70
C TYR A 78 37.65 14.89 14.51
N ASN A 79 37.76 15.74 15.53
CA ASN A 79 36.64 16.19 16.32
C ASN A 79 35.59 16.97 15.50
N ALA A 80 36.02 17.70 14.47
CA ALA A 80 35.14 18.39 13.50
C ALA A 80 34.63 17.48 12.37
N TYR A 81 35.13 16.27 12.25
CA TYR A 81 34.80 15.36 11.15
C TYR A 81 33.32 14.98 11.05
N PRO A 82 32.60 14.71 12.16
CA PRO A 82 31.16 14.45 12.12
C PRO A 82 30.35 15.60 11.49
N PHE A 83 30.73 16.84 11.82
CA PHE A 83 30.13 18.02 11.23
C PHE A 83 30.41 18.10 9.70
N TYR A 84 31.65 17.90 9.29
CA TYR A 84 32.03 17.89 7.88
C TYR A 84 31.22 16.86 7.06
N ILE A 85 31.11 15.61 7.55
CA ILE A 85 30.31 14.59 6.89
C ILE A 85 28.83 15.02 6.81
N SER A 86 28.30 15.60 7.88
CA SER A 86 26.91 16.07 7.90
C SER A 86 26.63 17.13 6.85
N VAL A 87 27.54 18.10 6.70
CA VAL A 87 27.44 19.14 5.66
C VAL A 87 27.49 18.52 4.27
N MET A 88 28.39 17.57 4.03
CA MET A 88 28.53 16.92 2.72
C MET A 88 27.30 16.13 2.33
N GLU A 89 26.69 15.40 3.28
CA GLU A 89 25.47 14.63 3.02
C GLU A 89 24.25 15.55 2.86
N THR A 90 24.13 16.61 3.65
CA THR A 90 23.09 17.63 3.49
C THR A 90 23.16 18.30 2.11
N ARG A 91 24.36 18.70 1.68
CA ARG A 91 24.59 19.37 0.37
C ARG A 91 24.09 18.52 -0.80
N ARG A 92 24.13 17.19 -0.69
CA ARG A 92 23.80 16.27 -1.78
C ARG A 92 22.38 16.50 -2.33
N TYR A 93 21.41 16.80 -1.46
CA TYR A 93 20.00 16.91 -1.81
C TYR A 93 19.39 18.31 -1.60
N ILE A 94 20.22 19.32 -1.31
CA ILE A 94 19.72 20.68 -1.02
C ILE A 94 18.94 21.28 -2.20
N TYR A 95 19.39 21.04 -3.43
CA TYR A 95 18.69 21.49 -4.63
C TYR A 95 17.37 20.73 -4.85
N THR A 96 17.36 19.43 -4.56
CA THR A 96 16.14 18.62 -4.63
C THR A 96 15.10 19.11 -3.64
N LEU A 97 15.52 19.50 -2.43
CA LEU A 97 14.63 20.10 -1.44
C LEU A 97 13.97 21.39 -1.94
N GLY A 98 14.73 22.25 -2.65
CA GLY A 98 14.19 23.45 -3.27
C GLY A 98 13.11 23.15 -4.31
N ILE A 99 13.33 22.15 -5.16
CA ILE A 99 12.37 21.74 -6.20
C ILE A 99 11.08 21.17 -5.59
N LEU A 100 11.14 20.47 -4.45
CA LEU A 100 9.95 19.93 -3.79
C LEU A 100 8.93 20.99 -3.44
N SER A 101 9.37 22.16 -3.00
CA SER A 101 8.47 23.29 -2.72
C SER A 101 7.73 23.79 -3.96
N ASP A 102 8.38 23.75 -5.13
CA ASP A 102 7.74 24.15 -6.38
C ASP A 102 6.77 23.07 -6.89
N ILE A 103 7.13 21.80 -6.73
CA ILE A 103 6.23 20.67 -7.04
C ILE A 103 4.96 20.75 -6.19
N ASP A 104 5.09 21.00 -4.88
CA ASP A 104 3.94 21.14 -3.98
C ASP A 104 2.99 22.27 -4.42
N LYS A 105 3.54 23.44 -4.77
CA LYS A 105 2.73 24.56 -5.30
C LYS A 105 2.00 24.19 -6.59
N HIS A 106 2.65 23.44 -7.48
CA HIS A 106 2.02 22.99 -8.72
C HIS A 106 0.91 21.97 -8.47
N ILE A 107 1.11 21.04 -7.52
CA ILE A 107 0.07 20.09 -7.11
C ILE A 107 -1.14 20.84 -6.55
N GLN A 108 -0.94 21.76 -5.60
CA GLN A 108 -2.01 22.57 -5.03
C GLN A 108 -2.76 23.40 -6.08
N THR A 109 -2.07 23.89 -7.09
CA THR A 109 -2.68 24.63 -8.20
C THR A 109 -3.53 23.69 -9.04
N TYR A 110 -3.00 22.52 -9.39
CA TYR A 110 -3.71 21.50 -10.16
C TYR A 110 -4.97 21.01 -9.45
N GLU A 111 -4.90 20.77 -8.14
CA GLU A 111 -6.05 20.39 -7.30
C GLU A 111 -7.17 21.43 -7.35
N LYS A 112 -6.80 22.72 -7.24
CA LYS A 112 -7.76 23.83 -7.32
C LYS A 112 -8.39 23.97 -8.69
N GLU A 113 -7.59 23.86 -9.75
CA GLU A 113 -8.06 23.98 -11.14
C GLU A 113 -9.02 22.84 -11.54
N HIS A 114 -8.76 21.62 -11.03
CA HIS A 114 -9.54 20.43 -11.36
C HIS A 114 -10.59 20.07 -10.29
N ASN A 115 -10.69 20.87 -9.22
CA ASN A 115 -11.59 20.64 -8.08
C ASN A 115 -11.48 19.21 -7.49
N ILE A 116 -10.25 18.73 -7.34
CA ILE A 116 -9.93 17.41 -6.77
C ILE A 116 -9.26 17.59 -5.41
N LEU A 117 -9.39 16.58 -4.55
CA LEU A 117 -8.70 16.49 -3.26
C LEU A 117 -7.96 15.15 -3.22
N LEU A 118 -6.67 15.19 -2.91
CA LEU A 118 -5.90 13.96 -2.73
C LEU A 118 -6.30 13.26 -1.43
N LEU A 119 -6.39 11.93 -1.47
CA LEU A 119 -6.71 11.13 -0.27
C LEU A 119 -5.66 11.29 0.84
N SER A 120 -4.40 11.56 0.49
CA SER A 120 -3.33 11.89 1.44
C SER A 120 -3.67 13.12 2.29
N ASP A 121 -4.28 14.13 1.66
CA ASP A 121 -4.49 15.43 2.27
C ASP A 121 -5.73 15.46 3.18
N THR A 122 -6.65 14.49 3.01
CA THR A 122 -7.85 14.40 3.85
C THR A 122 -7.52 14.21 5.33
N THR A 123 -6.52 13.40 5.64
CA THR A 123 -6.12 13.14 7.03
C THR A 123 -5.44 14.37 7.64
N GLU A 124 -4.61 15.07 6.87
CA GLU A 124 -3.97 16.32 7.29
C GLU A 124 -4.98 17.45 7.44
N LEU A 125 -5.94 17.58 6.51
CA LEU A 125 -7.01 18.56 6.60
C LEU A 125 -7.83 18.35 7.87
N LEU A 126 -8.21 17.12 8.19
CA LEU A 126 -8.90 16.80 9.43
C LEU A 126 -8.06 17.17 10.66
N ASN A 127 -6.76 16.85 10.63
CA ASN A 127 -5.86 17.18 11.73
C ASN A 127 -5.77 18.69 11.95
N ARG A 128 -5.63 19.49 10.89
CA ARG A 128 -5.63 20.97 10.97
C ARG A 128 -6.95 21.55 11.51
N ILE A 129 -8.09 20.91 11.21
CA ILE A 129 -9.40 21.35 11.72
C ILE A 129 -9.56 20.97 13.21
N ILE A 130 -8.96 19.87 13.64
CA ILE A 130 -9.02 19.34 15.00
C ILE A 130 -8.00 20.03 15.90
N ASP A 131 -6.83 20.37 15.36
CA ASP A 131 -5.71 20.96 16.11
C ASP A 131 -6.07 22.38 16.58
N GLY A 132 -6.06 22.57 17.90
CA GLY A 132 -6.33 23.86 18.55
C GLY A 132 -7.78 24.13 18.98
N SER A 133 -8.68 23.17 18.90
CA SER A 133 -10.06 23.28 19.38
C SER A 133 -10.34 22.23 20.46
N ASP A 134 -10.79 22.67 21.66
CA ASP A 134 -11.20 21.77 22.74
C ASP A 134 -12.42 20.90 22.37
N THR A 135 -13.25 21.39 21.45
CA THR A 135 -14.38 20.65 20.86
C THR A 135 -14.43 20.89 19.35
N PRO A 136 -13.73 20.09 18.54
CA PRO A 136 -13.71 20.29 17.10
C PRO A 136 -15.12 20.18 16.49
N PHE A 137 -15.53 21.23 15.79
CA PHE A 137 -16.80 21.36 15.09
C PHE A 137 -17.14 20.16 14.16
N VAL A 138 -16.11 19.44 13.68
CA VAL A 138 -16.26 18.23 12.86
C VAL A 138 -16.99 17.14 13.62
N TYR A 139 -16.72 16.98 14.91
CA TYR A 139 -17.36 15.95 15.74
C TYR A 139 -18.82 16.28 16.06
N GLU A 140 -19.13 17.57 16.21
CA GLU A 140 -20.53 18.03 16.38
C GLU A 140 -21.34 17.85 15.09
N LYS A 141 -20.72 18.08 13.91
CA LYS A 141 -21.39 17.95 12.62
C LYS A 141 -21.71 16.52 12.22
N THR A 142 -20.89 15.53 12.62
CA THR A 142 -21.16 14.12 12.32
C THR A 142 -22.41 13.61 13.04
N GLY A 143 -22.87 14.30 14.10
CA GLY A 143 -24.16 14.02 14.77
C GLY A 143 -24.28 12.64 15.40
N ASN A 144 -23.24 11.82 15.27
CA ASN A 144 -23.22 10.45 15.79
C ASN A 144 -22.43 10.43 17.09
N ARG A 145 -23.11 10.09 18.18
CA ARG A 145 -22.48 9.81 19.47
C ARG A 145 -22.02 8.34 19.46
N ILE A 146 -20.73 8.12 19.62
CA ILE A 146 -20.15 6.80 19.81
C ILE A 146 -19.78 6.68 21.30
N ASP A 147 -20.42 5.76 22.02
CA ASP A 147 -20.17 5.55 23.43
C ASP A 147 -19.01 4.58 23.69
N HIS A 148 -18.73 3.65 22.75
CA HIS A 148 -17.70 2.62 22.87
C HIS A 148 -16.94 2.49 21.55
N PHE A 149 -15.61 2.61 21.57
CA PHE A 149 -14.76 2.39 20.41
C PHE A 149 -14.13 1.00 20.48
N MET A 150 -14.17 0.26 19.39
CA MET A 150 -13.42 -0.98 19.20
C MET A 150 -12.56 -0.85 17.96
N ILE A 151 -11.25 -0.76 18.16
CA ILE A 151 -10.26 -0.56 17.09
C ILE A 151 -9.41 -1.82 16.99
N ASP A 152 -9.44 -2.46 15.83
CA ASP A 152 -8.62 -3.62 15.51
C ASP A 152 -7.45 -3.22 14.59
N GLU A 153 -6.42 -4.09 14.51
CA GLU A 153 -5.20 -3.87 13.70
C GLU A 153 -4.52 -2.52 14.02
N PHE A 154 -4.51 -2.11 15.29
CA PHE A 154 -4.06 -0.79 15.71
C PHE A 154 -2.61 -0.48 15.34
N GLN A 155 -1.73 -1.50 15.19
CA GLN A 155 -0.35 -1.35 14.74
C GLN A 155 -0.21 -0.79 13.32
N ASP A 156 -1.29 -0.77 12.54
CA ASP A 156 -1.31 -0.19 11.19
C ASP A 156 -1.78 1.28 11.17
N THR A 157 -2.11 1.83 12.34
CA THR A 157 -2.55 3.21 12.50
C THR A 157 -1.37 4.16 12.37
N SER A 158 -1.53 5.25 11.60
CA SER A 158 -0.54 6.33 11.56
C SER A 158 -0.73 7.28 12.75
N ARG A 159 0.34 7.99 13.12
CA ARG A 159 0.31 9.01 14.18
C ARG A 159 -0.76 10.07 13.93
N MET A 160 -0.90 10.50 12.68
CA MET A 160 -1.88 11.51 12.28
C MET A 160 -3.32 11.00 12.41
N GLN A 161 -3.59 9.75 12.03
CA GLN A 161 -4.87 9.10 12.26
C GLN A 161 -5.17 8.98 13.75
N TRP A 162 -4.19 8.57 14.55
CA TRP A 162 -4.36 8.46 15.99
C TRP A 162 -4.68 9.80 16.63
N ASN A 163 -4.00 10.86 16.27
CA ASN A 163 -4.28 12.21 16.77
C ASN A 163 -5.73 12.63 16.47
N ASN A 164 -6.30 12.20 15.36
CA ASN A 164 -7.70 12.46 15.03
C ASN A 164 -8.68 11.61 15.86
N PHE A 165 -8.31 10.37 16.24
CA PHE A 165 -9.18 9.49 17.03
C PHE A 165 -9.04 9.67 18.54
N PHE A 166 -7.87 10.03 19.01
CA PHE A 166 -7.55 10.11 20.44
C PHE A 166 -8.52 11.01 21.25
N PRO A 167 -8.90 12.23 20.78
CA PRO A 167 -9.86 13.06 21.50
C PRO A 167 -11.23 12.39 21.68
N LEU A 168 -11.71 11.63 20.67
CA LEU A 168 -12.98 10.92 20.72
C LEU A 168 -12.95 9.80 21.75
N ILE A 169 -11.85 9.03 21.79
CA ILE A 169 -11.68 7.93 22.73
C ILE A 169 -11.56 8.47 24.16
N LYS A 170 -10.84 9.56 24.32
CA LYS A 170 -10.72 10.24 25.62
C LYS A 170 -12.07 10.75 26.12
N GLU A 171 -12.86 11.40 25.26
CA GLU A 171 -14.20 11.85 25.61
C GLU A 171 -15.12 10.68 25.96
N SER A 172 -15.04 9.55 25.22
CA SER A 172 -15.77 8.32 25.56
C SER A 172 -15.41 7.81 26.94
N ASN A 173 -14.10 7.74 27.27
CA ASN A 173 -13.62 7.33 28.60
C ASN A 173 -14.12 8.27 29.71
N ASP A 174 -14.04 9.58 29.52
CA ASP A 174 -14.48 10.58 30.49
C ASP A 174 -16.00 10.48 30.77
N LYS A 175 -16.78 10.01 29.79
CA LYS A 175 -18.22 9.73 29.93
C LYS A 175 -18.55 8.33 30.46
N GLY A 176 -17.53 7.54 30.84
CA GLY A 176 -17.69 6.17 31.36
C GLY A 176 -17.85 5.12 30.27
N GLY A 177 -17.51 5.43 29.04
CA GLY A 177 -17.45 4.47 27.93
C GLY A 177 -16.34 3.44 28.15
N ARG A 178 -16.49 2.26 27.54
CA ARG A 178 -15.49 1.19 27.54
C ARG A 178 -14.96 1.00 26.14
N ASN A 179 -13.67 1.29 25.96
CA ASN A 179 -13.02 1.21 24.66
C ASN A 179 -12.10 -0.01 24.60
N LEU A 180 -11.91 -0.57 23.42
CA LEU A 180 -11.04 -1.71 23.17
C LEU A 180 -10.12 -1.37 21.99
N ILE A 181 -8.82 -1.48 22.22
CA ILE A 181 -7.78 -1.36 21.19
C ILE A 181 -7.07 -2.71 21.11
N VAL A 182 -7.03 -3.29 19.92
CA VAL A 182 -6.38 -4.59 19.65
C VAL A 182 -5.34 -4.41 18.57
N GLY A 183 -4.16 -5.01 18.79
CA GLY A 183 -3.08 -4.97 17.82
C GLY A 183 -1.91 -5.88 18.20
N ASP A 184 -1.02 -6.11 17.26
CA ASP A 184 0.21 -6.88 17.44
C ASP A 184 1.37 -6.18 16.73
N VAL A 185 2.33 -5.64 17.48
CA VAL A 185 3.53 -4.96 16.97
C VAL A 185 4.26 -5.80 15.91
N LYS A 186 4.32 -7.13 16.10
CA LYS A 186 4.97 -8.08 15.20
C LYS A 186 4.25 -8.24 13.85
N GLN A 187 3.01 -7.74 13.72
CA GLN A 187 2.24 -7.70 12.48
C GLN A 187 2.23 -6.32 11.80
N SER A 188 2.99 -5.35 12.32
CA SER A 188 3.14 -4.04 11.68
C SER A 188 4.07 -4.17 10.46
N ILE A 189 3.51 -4.11 9.24
CA ILE A 189 4.23 -4.22 7.98
C ILE A 189 3.89 -3.10 6.98
N TYR A 190 3.22 -2.03 7.46
CA TYR A 190 2.77 -0.90 6.63
C TYR A 190 3.44 0.43 6.98
N ARG A 191 4.68 0.40 7.53
CA ARG A 191 5.43 1.63 7.83
C ARG A 191 5.60 2.54 6.60
N TRP A 192 5.70 1.98 5.41
CA TRP A 192 5.72 2.71 4.15
C TRP A 192 4.41 3.49 3.84
N ARG A 193 3.33 3.22 4.59
CA ARG A 193 2.06 3.98 4.62
C ARG A 193 1.94 4.86 5.86
N ASN A 194 3.04 5.16 6.53
CA ASN A 194 3.12 5.94 7.76
C ASN A 194 2.48 5.27 8.99
N SER A 195 2.28 3.95 9.02
CA SER A 195 1.92 3.27 10.26
C SER A 195 3.06 3.36 11.28
N ASP A 196 2.71 3.52 12.55
CA ASP A 196 3.67 3.65 13.64
C ASP A 196 3.36 2.67 14.78
N TRP A 197 4.07 1.55 14.82
CA TRP A 197 3.91 0.53 15.85
C TRP A 197 4.24 1.01 17.27
N LYS A 198 5.00 2.12 17.41
CA LYS A 198 5.32 2.75 18.70
C LYS A 198 4.05 3.29 19.38
N LEU A 199 3.03 3.63 18.62
CA LEU A 199 1.73 4.04 19.19
C LEU A 199 1.19 2.97 20.13
N LEU A 200 1.22 1.70 19.70
CA LEU A 200 0.74 0.57 20.48
C LEU A 200 1.71 0.22 21.63
N ASN A 201 3.01 0.22 21.36
CA ASN A 201 4.02 -0.27 22.30
C ASN A 201 4.37 0.73 23.41
N ASP A 202 4.47 2.01 23.08
CA ASP A 202 5.04 3.03 23.97
C ASP A 202 4.05 4.15 24.31
N GLU A 203 3.23 4.61 23.36
CA GLU A 203 2.49 5.85 23.53
C GLU A 203 1.15 5.71 24.23
N LEU A 204 0.39 4.64 24.00
CA LEU A 204 -0.88 4.40 24.67
C LEU A 204 -0.71 4.42 26.20
N GLY A 205 0.31 3.72 26.71
CA GLY A 205 0.64 3.73 28.14
C GLY A 205 1.01 5.11 28.69
N ASN A 206 1.59 6.00 27.86
CA ASN A 206 1.96 7.34 28.26
C ASN A 206 0.79 8.33 28.22
N GLN A 207 -0.18 8.12 27.31
CA GLN A 207 -1.33 9.01 27.14
C GLN A 207 -2.45 8.72 28.15
N PHE A 208 -2.65 7.44 28.51
CA PHE A 208 -3.61 6.99 29.53
C PHE A 208 -2.86 6.71 30.85
N LYS A 209 -2.48 7.76 31.57
CA LYS A 209 -1.56 7.70 32.72
C LYS A 209 -2.15 7.11 34.00
N LYS A 210 -3.47 7.07 34.16
CA LYS A 210 -4.10 6.53 35.35
C LYS A 210 -4.29 5.03 35.21
N PRO A 211 -3.95 4.21 36.23
CA PRO A 211 -4.14 2.75 36.19
C PRO A 211 -5.58 2.31 35.91
N GLU A 212 -6.54 3.20 36.20
CA GLU A 212 -7.98 2.96 35.96
C GLU A 212 -8.40 3.21 34.50
N GLU A 213 -7.56 3.93 33.73
CA GLU A 213 -7.85 4.33 32.34
C GLU A 213 -7.36 3.30 31.31
N LEU A 214 -6.35 2.48 31.64
CA LEU A 214 -5.78 1.49 30.75
C LEU A 214 -5.64 0.13 31.46
N ASN A 215 -6.23 -0.90 30.89
CA ASN A 215 -6.07 -2.28 31.31
C ASN A 215 -5.45 -3.09 30.18
N ASP A 216 -4.17 -3.43 30.32
CA ASP A 216 -3.40 -4.13 29.29
C ASP A 216 -3.53 -5.65 29.45
N HIS A 217 -3.90 -6.34 28.37
CA HIS A 217 -4.06 -7.79 28.32
C HIS A 217 -3.34 -8.39 27.12
N VAL A 218 -2.50 -9.39 27.39
CA VAL A 218 -1.82 -10.15 26.33
C VAL A 218 -2.63 -11.40 25.97
N LEU A 219 -2.99 -11.55 24.69
CA LEU A 219 -3.64 -12.75 24.15
C LEU A 219 -2.56 -13.77 23.76
N GLY A 220 -2.03 -14.49 24.74
CA GLY A 220 -0.86 -15.38 24.59
C GLY A 220 -1.15 -16.75 23.94
N THR A 221 -2.40 -17.14 23.68
CA THR A 221 -2.73 -18.48 23.17
C THR A 221 -3.00 -18.45 21.65
N ASN A 222 -2.25 -19.26 20.89
CA ASN A 222 -2.45 -19.47 19.46
C ASN A 222 -3.51 -20.54 19.22
N TRP A 223 -4.62 -20.15 18.57
CA TRP A 223 -5.74 -21.02 18.24
C TRP A 223 -5.71 -21.53 16.80
N ARG A 224 -4.80 -21.01 15.98
CA ARG A 224 -4.68 -21.30 14.54
C ARG A 224 -3.79 -22.50 14.30
N SER A 225 -2.54 -22.41 14.68
CA SER A 225 -1.45 -23.27 14.21
C SER A 225 -1.27 -24.53 15.06
N CYS A 226 -0.66 -25.55 14.45
CA CYS A 226 -0.24 -26.78 15.10
C CYS A 226 1.04 -26.62 15.91
N ILE A 227 1.36 -27.60 16.75
CA ILE A 227 2.44 -27.57 17.74
C ILE A 227 3.79 -27.20 17.11
N ASN A 228 4.23 -27.91 16.06
CA ASN A 228 5.56 -27.71 15.49
C ASN A 228 5.71 -26.34 14.81
N VAL A 229 4.62 -25.81 14.19
CA VAL A 229 4.61 -24.45 13.62
C VAL A 229 4.75 -23.40 14.74
N ILE A 230 4.04 -23.55 15.85
CA ILE A 230 4.13 -22.62 16.99
C ILE A 230 5.54 -22.70 17.62
N GLN A 231 6.06 -23.90 17.86
CA GLN A 231 7.37 -24.09 18.48
C GLN A 231 8.50 -23.56 17.61
N PHE A 232 8.45 -23.79 16.30
CA PHE A 232 9.40 -23.22 15.35
C PHE A 232 9.36 -21.69 15.40
N ASN A 233 8.17 -21.08 15.27
CA ASN A 233 8.01 -19.64 15.31
C ASN A 233 8.49 -19.04 16.63
N ASN A 234 8.09 -19.59 17.77
CA ASN A 234 8.54 -19.14 19.08
C ASN A 234 10.07 -19.15 19.18
N SER A 235 10.71 -20.26 18.77
CA SER A 235 12.16 -20.43 18.87
C SER A 235 12.91 -19.56 17.86
N PHE A 236 12.48 -19.54 16.60
CA PHE A 236 13.14 -18.76 15.57
C PHE A 236 13.07 -17.25 15.86
N PHE A 237 11.88 -16.70 16.09
CA PHE A 237 11.75 -15.25 16.27
C PHE A 237 12.39 -14.75 17.56
N ARG A 238 12.40 -15.56 18.60
CA ARG A 238 13.12 -15.22 19.83
C ARG A 238 14.62 -15.18 19.60
N LYS A 239 15.21 -16.21 18.96
CA LYS A 239 16.63 -16.24 18.61
C LYS A 239 16.99 -15.13 17.62
N ALA A 240 16.19 -14.92 16.58
CA ALA A 240 16.43 -13.91 15.54
C ALA A 240 16.39 -12.48 16.11
N SER A 241 15.40 -12.14 16.94
CA SER A 241 15.31 -10.81 17.55
C SER A 241 16.48 -10.55 18.50
N PHE A 242 16.91 -11.56 19.25
CA PHE A 242 18.09 -11.50 20.12
C PHE A 242 19.37 -11.23 19.30
N LEU A 243 19.62 -11.99 18.24
CA LEU A 243 20.81 -11.84 17.38
C LEU A 243 20.86 -10.46 16.70
N LEU A 244 19.72 -9.97 16.21
CA LEU A 244 19.65 -8.64 15.62
C LEU A 244 19.90 -7.54 16.65
N GLN A 245 19.39 -7.73 17.87
CA GLN A 245 19.63 -6.81 18.99
C GLN A 245 21.13 -6.75 19.34
N GLU A 246 21.79 -7.91 19.51
CA GLU A 246 23.24 -7.97 19.76
C GLU A 246 24.05 -7.34 18.63
N SER A 247 23.67 -7.62 17.38
CA SER A 247 24.32 -7.03 16.20
C SER A 247 24.22 -5.51 16.20
N LEU A 248 23.05 -4.97 16.52
CA LEU A 248 22.83 -3.51 16.61
C LEU A 248 23.63 -2.90 17.77
N GLN A 249 23.63 -3.54 18.95
CA GLN A 249 24.40 -3.09 20.12
C GLN A 249 25.89 -3.04 19.83
N LYS A 250 26.44 -4.08 19.18
CA LYS A 250 27.84 -4.13 18.79
C LYS A 250 28.18 -2.99 17.82
N GLU A 251 27.31 -2.73 16.83
CA GLU A 251 27.54 -1.67 15.85
C GLU A 251 27.45 -0.28 16.48
N ILE A 252 26.56 -0.07 17.46
CA ILE A 252 26.50 1.16 18.26
C ILE A 252 27.78 1.34 19.09
N ALA A 253 28.26 0.28 19.72
CA ALA A 253 29.49 0.32 20.53
C ALA A 253 30.75 0.61 19.70
N ASP A 254 30.77 0.21 18.42
CA ASP A 254 31.86 0.50 17.47
C ASP A 254 31.80 1.93 16.89
N THR A 255 30.83 2.75 17.29
CA THR A 255 30.65 4.13 16.80
C THR A 255 31.57 5.09 17.57
N PRO A 256 32.18 6.11 16.89
CA PRO A 256 33.05 7.07 17.55
C PRO A 256 32.40 7.78 18.73
N ALA A 257 33.12 7.93 19.84
CA ALA A 257 32.62 8.52 21.09
C ALA A 257 32.18 9.99 20.98
N ASN A 258 32.57 10.70 19.93
CA ASN A 258 32.19 12.10 19.66
C ASN A 258 30.85 12.24 18.96
N VAL A 259 30.09 11.13 18.77
CA VAL A 259 28.78 11.10 18.15
C VAL A 259 27.74 10.67 19.18
N HIS A 260 26.64 11.42 19.25
CA HIS A 260 25.54 11.10 20.18
C HIS A 260 24.57 10.11 19.54
N ILE A 261 24.24 9.05 20.26
CA ILE A 261 23.25 8.03 19.88
C ILE A 261 22.37 7.78 21.10
N ASP A 262 21.07 7.68 20.88
CA ASP A 262 20.13 7.32 21.94
C ASP A 262 20.37 5.87 22.40
N SER A 263 20.62 5.70 23.71
CA SER A 263 20.85 4.37 24.32
C SER A 263 19.63 3.45 24.24
N GLU A 264 18.43 3.98 24.05
CA GLU A 264 17.21 3.17 23.96
C GLU A 264 17.18 2.25 22.74
N TYR A 265 17.86 2.59 21.62
CA TYR A 265 17.88 1.72 20.43
C TYR A 265 18.49 0.35 20.71
N ALA A 266 19.40 0.30 21.68
CA ALA A 266 20.04 -0.93 22.12
C ALA A 266 19.10 -1.97 22.77
N GLU A 267 17.83 -1.63 23.03
CA GLU A 267 16.86 -2.54 23.67
C GLU A 267 15.53 -2.67 22.91
N LYS A 268 15.27 -1.78 21.93
CA LYS A 268 13.93 -1.67 21.31
C LYS A 268 13.52 -2.90 20.51
N ILE A 269 14.44 -3.61 19.85
CA ILE A 269 14.11 -4.84 19.11
C ILE A 269 13.63 -5.92 20.09
N GLY A 270 14.37 -6.11 21.20
CA GLY A 270 13.97 -7.06 22.25
C GLY A 270 12.64 -6.68 22.91
N LYS A 271 12.37 -5.39 23.11
CA LYS A 271 11.09 -4.91 23.66
C LYS A 271 9.93 -5.19 22.70
N ALA A 272 10.10 -4.96 21.39
CA ALA A 272 9.08 -5.22 20.35
C ALA A 272 8.73 -6.72 20.24
N TYR A 273 9.66 -7.60 20.54
CA TYR A 273 9.51 -9.06 20.50
C TYR A 273 9.37 -9.73 21.88
N ARG A 274 9.18 -8.96 22.96
CA ARG A 274 9.03 -9.49 24.33
C ARG A 274 7.88 -10.49 24.46
N ASP A 275 6.77 -10.24 23.74
CA ASP A 275 5.56 -11.05 23.78
C ASP A 275 5.46 -12.02 22.58
N ILE A 276 6.62 -12.51 22.09
CA ILE A 276 6.67 -13.42 20.94
C ILE A 276 6.14 -14.82 21.27
N TYR A 277 6.26 -15.25 22.51
CA TYR A 277 5.92 -16.61 22.90
C TYR A 277 4.41 -16.83 22.87
N GLN A 278 3.99 -17.85 22.10
CA GLN A 278 2.60 -18.27 21.96
C GLN A 278 2.38 -19.63 22.62
N HIS A 279 1.35 -19.71 23.45
CA HIS A 279 0.89 -20.95 24.04
C HIS A 279 0.07 -21.76 23.05
N ILE A 280 0.21 -23.09 23.14
CA ILE A 280 -0.58 -24.02 22.31
C ILE A 280 -1.99 -24.11 22.86
N SER A 281 -3.00 -23.93 22.00
CA SER A 281 -4.40 -24.04 22.40
C SER A 281 -4.75 -25.47 22.82
N PRO A 282 -5.71 -25.67 23.76
CA PRO A 282 -6.19 -27.01 24.10
C PRO A 282 -6.73 -27.80 22.90
N LYS A 283 -7.29 -27.09 21.88
CA LYS A 283 -7.80 -27.68 20.65
C LYS A 283 -6.73 -28.33 19.79
N ASN A 284 -5.50 -27.79 19.81
CA ASN A 284 -4.39 -28.20 18.94
C ASN A 284 -3.34 -29.05 19.65
N LYS A 285 -3.56 -29.48 20.92
CA LYS A 285 -2.59 -30.26 21.71
C LYS A 285 -2.21 -31.61 21.08
N GLU A 286 -3.05 -32.16 20.23
CA GLU A 286 -2.80 -33.46 19.56
C GLU A 286 -2.32 -33.31 18.13
N LYS A 287 -2.35 -32.08 17.58
CA LYS A 287 -1.98 -31.82 16.19
C LYS A 287 -0.51 -31.39 16.12
N LYS A 288 0.34 -32.29 15.62
CA LYS A 288 1.76 -32.03 15.53
C LYS A 288 2.09 -30.94 14.49
N GLY A 289 1.59 -31.03 13.27
CA GLY A 289 1.96 -30.16 12.14
C GLY A 289 3.38 -30.43 11.64
N HIS A 290 3.76 -29.75 10.54
CA HIS A 290 5.02 -29.98 9.88
C HIS A 290 5.69 -28.67 9.45
N VAL A 291 6.99 -28.53 9.71
CA VAL A 291 7.80 -27.40 9.28
C VAL A 291 9.04 -27.91 8.56
N LYS A 292 9.27 -27.43 7.34
CA LYS A 292 10.43 -27.79 6.53
C LYS A 292 11.10 -26.53 5.98
N VAL A 293 12.42 -26.42 6.20
CA VAL A 293 13.24 -25.34 5.65
C VAL A 293 14.36 -25.96 4.83
N MET A 294 14.33 -25.74 3.51
CA MET A 294 15.33 -26.26 2.58
C MET A 294 16.33 -25.17 2.20
N PHE A 295 17.61 -25.41 2.48
CA PHE A 295 18.71 -24.52 2.11
C PHE A 295 19.29 -24.97 0.77
N LEU A 296 18.99 -24.19 -0.29
CA LEU A 296 19.38 -24.50 -1.65
C LEU A 296 20.80 -23.99 -1.94
N GLU A 297 21.61 -24.83 -2.58
CA GLU A 297 22.97 -24.44 -2.98
C GLU A 297 22.95 -23.32 -4.01
N THR A 298 23.87 -22.37 -3.87
CA THR A 298 24.04 -21.23 -4.75
C THR A 298 25.26 -21.33 -5.66
N GLU A 299 26.08 -22.37 -5.50
CA GLU A 299 27.25 -22.69 -6.32
C GLU A 299 27.38 -24.21 -6.46
N THR A 300 27.94 -24.66 -7.58
CA THR A 300 28.39 -26.05 -7.76
C THR A 300 29.69 -26.30 -7.00
N GLU A 301 30.09 -27.56 -6.83
CA GLU A 301 31.40 -27.91 -6.26
C GLU A 301 32.58 -27.32 -7.04
N GLU A 302 32.38 -27.03 -8.34
CA GLU A 302 33.35 -26.39 -9.23
C GLU A 302 33.33 -24.85 -9.16
N GLY A 303 32.45 -24.26 -8.36
CA GLY A 303 32.35 -22.81 -8.13
C GLY A 303 31.48 -22.06 -9.16
N GLU A 304 30.73 -22.76 -10.00
CA GLU A 304 29.76 -22.15 -10.92
C GLU A 304 28.52 -21.68 -10.15
N LYS A 305 28.01 -20.51 -10.50
CA LYS A 305 26.81 -19.93 -9.86
C LYS A 305 25.55 -20.70 -10.28
N ILE A 306 24.79 -21.15 -9.27
CA ILE A 306 23.47 -21.75 -9.45
C ILE A 306 22.41 -20.68 -9.18
N ASP A 307 21.44 -20.53 -10.06
CA ASP A 307 20.24 -19.76 -9.78
C ASP A 307 19.30 -20.56 -8.86
N TRP A 308 19.44 -20.31 -7.58
CA TRP A 308 18.65 -20.98 -6.55
C TRP A 308 17.14 -20.70 -6.67
N LYS A 309 16.72 -19.55 -7.28
CA LYS A 309 15.31 -19.25 -7.51
C LYS A 309 14.71 -20.18 -8.56
N ASN A 310 15.44 -20.45 -9.63
CA ASN A 310 15.02 -21.44 -10.62
C ASN A 310 14.92 -22.84 -9.98
N ARG A 311 15.91 -23.20 -9.15
CA ARG A 311 15.86 -24.48 -8.43
C ARG A 311 14.67 -24.56 -7.48
N ALA A 312 14.34 -23.48 -6.77
CA ALA A 312 13.15 -23.42 -5.91
C ALA A 312 11.85 -23.61 -6.71
N THR A 313 11.75 -23.01 -7.90
CA THR A 313 10.57 -23.20 -8.77
C THR A 313 10.44 -24.63 -9.30
N GLU A 314 11.55 -25.30 -9.64
CA GLU A 314 11.55 -26.70 -10.07
C GLU A 314 11.03 -27.66 -8.99
N LEU A 315 11.20 -27.34 -7.73
CA LEU A 315 10.73 -28.14 -6.60
C LEU A 315 9.22 -27.97 -6.31
N LEU A 316 8.61 -26.87 -6.75
CA LEU A 316 7.21 -26.56 -6.44
C LEU A 316 6.21 -27.61 -6.93
N PRO A 317 6.25 -28.10 -8.19
CA PRO A 317 5.29 -29.09 -8.65
C PRO A 317 5.31 -30.38 -7.83
N GLN A 318 6.50 -30.85 -7.44
CA GLN A 318 6.64 -32.05 -6.62
C GLN A 318 6.11 -31.79 -5.19
N THR A 319 6.44 -30.67 -4.59
CA THR A 319 5.93 -30.25 -3.27
C THR A 319 4.40 -30.20 -3.26
N LEU A 320 3.79 -29.66 -4.31
CA LEU A 320 2.34 -29.59 -4.44
C LEU A 320 1.68 -30.97 -4.62
N LYS A 321 2.33 -31.91 -5.28
CA LYS A 321 1.85 -33.30 -5.35
C LYS A 321 1.87 -33.94 -3.96
N GLU A 322 2.95 -33.79 -3.21
CA GLU A 322 3.07 -34.30 -1.83
C GLU A 322 1.97 -33.72 -0.91
N LEU A 323 1.61 -32.44 -1.04
CA LEU A 323 0.51 -31.85 -0.28
C LEU A 323 -0.87 -32.39 -0.71
N GLN A 324 -1.06 -32.69 -2.00
CA GLN A 324 -2.30 -33.30 -2.50
C GLN A 324 -2.43 -34.76 -2.05
N ASP A 325 -1.33 -35.52 -1.99
CA ASP A 325 -1.30 -36.89 -1.45
C ASP A 325 -1.73 -36.92 0.03
N LYS A 326 -1.48 -35.85 0.77
CA LYS A 326 -1.99 -35.61 2.14
C LYS A 326 -3.44 -35.15 2.22
N ASN A 327 -4.19 -35.18 1.11
CA ASN A 327 -5.56 -34.70 0.99
C ASN A 327 -5.78 -33.23 1.37
N ILE A 328 -4.77 -32.35 1.19
CA ILE A 328 -4.93 -30.92 1.35
C ILE A 328 -5.59 -30.35 0.09
N SER A 329 -6.72 -29.69 0.24
CA SER A 329 -7.42 -29.05 -0.89
C SER A 329 -6.60 -27.88 -1.46
N LEU A 330 -6.63 -27.67 -2.77
CA LEU A 330 -5.87 -26.59 -3.42
C LEU A 330 -6.17 -25.21 -2.83
N LYS A 331 -7.42 -24.93 -2.47
CA LYS A 331 -7.84 -23.66 -1.85
C LYS A 331 -7.23 -23.42 -0.46
N ASP A 332 -6.76 -24.48 0.19
CA ASP A 332 -6.16 -24.44 1.52
C ASP A 332 -4.63 -24.31 1.44
N ILE A 333 -4.07 -24.21 0.20
CA ILE A 333 -2.64 -24.01 -0.08
C ILE A 333 -2.40 -22.58 -0.53
N ALA A 334 -1.47 -21.89 0.12
CA ALA A 334 -0.99 -20.60 -0.31
C ALA A 334 0.51 -20.61 -0.63
N ILE A 335 0.88 -19.95 -1.71
CA ILE A 335 2.27 -19.65 -2.05
C ILE A 335 2.48 -18.16 -1.83
N LEU A 336 3.33 -17.84 -0.85
CA LEU A 336 3.60 -16.47 -0.45
C LEU A 336 4.92 -15.98 -1.06
N VAL A 337 4.87 -14.80 -1.69
CA VAL A 337 6.01 -14.17 -2.34
C VAL A 337 6.25 -12.76 -1.81
N ARG A 338 7.49 -12.26 -1.93
CA ARG A 338 7.84 -10.91 -1.49
C ARG A 338 7.43 -9.85 -2.50
N SER A 339 7.56 -10.14 -3.80
CA SER A 339 7.30 -9.23 -4.91
C SER A 339 6.34 -9.83 -5.94
N LYS A 340 5.72 -8.96 -6.74
CA LYS A 340 4.87 -9.38 -7.86
C LYS A 340 5.64 -10.16 -8.93
N ALA A 341 6.89 -9.76 -9.20
CA ALA A 341 7.75 -10.46 -10.16
C ALA A 341 8.00 -11.92 -9.73
N GLU A 342 8.20 -12.18 -8.44
CA GLU A 342 8.29 -13.54 -7.91
C GLU A 342 6.98 -14.31 -8.06
N GLY A 343 5.84 -13.62 -7.88
CA GLY A 343 4.51 -14.20 -8.13
C GLY A 343 4.32 -14.67 -9.57
N SER A 344 4.77 -13.85 -10.53
CA SER A 344 4.76 -14.23 -11.96
C SER A 344 5.62 -15.46 -12.24
N LEU A 345 6.85 -15.52 -11.69
CA LEU A 345 7.73 -16.69 -11.84
C LEU A 345 7.08 -17.99 -11.35
N VAL A 346 6.42 -17.93 -10.18
CA VAL A 346 5.70 -19.08 -9.63
C VAL A 346 4.51 -19.45 -10.50
N ALA A 347 3.74 -18.46 -10.96
CA ALA A 347 2.57 -18.68 -11.81
C ALA A 347 2.98 -19.35 -13.15
N ASP A 348 4.02 -18.84 -13.80
CA ASP A 348 4.54 -19.40 -15.07
C ASP A 348 5.01 -20.86 -14.90
N CYS A 349 5.72 -21.14 -13.80
CA CYS A 349 6.16 -22.51 -13.48
C CYS A 349 4.96 -23.47 -13.32
N LEU A 350 3.92 -23.06 -12.57
CA LEU A 350 2.78 -23.91 -12.29
C LEU A 350 1.85 -24.05 -13.51
N LEU A 351 1.73 -23.03 -14.35
CA LEU A 351 1.01 -23.12 -15.63
C LEU A 351 1.71 -24.09 -16.58
N LYS A 352 3.05 -24.07 -16.65
CA LYS A 352 3.84 -25.03 -17.41
C LYS A 352 3.65 -26.44 -16.87
N ALA A 353 3.77 -26.62 -15.54
CA ALA A 353 3.53 -27.90 -14.88
C ALA A 353 2.11 -28.42 -15.14
N LYS A 354 1.09 -27.55 -15.18
CA LYS A 354 -0.28 -27.93 -15.55
C LYS A 354 -0.39 -28.39 -16.99
N ALA A 355 0.28 -27.73 -17.94
CA ALA A 355 0.28 -28.12 -19.36
C ALA A 355 1.01 -29.44 -19.62
N GLU A 356 2.10 -29.72 -18.89
CA GLU A 356 2.89 -30.94 -19.02
C GLU A 356 2.32 -32.11 -18.19
N ASN A 357 1.35 -31.87 -17.32
CA ASN A 357 0.80 -32.89 -16.43
C ASN A 357 -0.15 -33.83 -17.17
N ASN A 358 0.29 -35.05 -17.40
CA ASN A 358 -0.52 -36.11 -18.00
C ASN A 358 -1.31 -36.96 -16.95
N ASP A 359 -1.07 -36.74 -15.66
CA ASP A 359 -1.73 -37.43 -14.55
C ASP A 359 -2.91 -36.62 -14.01
N SER A 360 -4.12 -37.06 -14.31
CA SER A 360 -5.37 -36.40 -13.89
C SER A 360 -5.58 -36.39 -12.36
N THR A 361 -4.77 -37.15 -11.61
CA THR A 361 -4.84 -37.23 -10.14
C THR A 361 -4.43 -35.91 -9.50
N TYR A 362 -3.41 -35.22 -10.07
CA TYR A 362 -2.87 -33.98 -9.53
C TYR A 362 -3.35 -32.78 -10.33
N ARG A 363 -3.63 -31.71 -9.60
CA ARG A 363 -4.13 -30.45 -10.17
C ARG A 363 -3.21 -29.28 -9.77
N PHE A 364 -2.97 -28.39 -10.74
CA PHE A 364 -2.17 -27.17 -10.57
C PHE A 364 -2.96 -25.91 -10.91
N ASP A 365 -4.26 -25.90 -10.54
CA ASP A 365 -5.07 -24.69 -10.72
C ASP A 365 -4.62 -23.61 -9.75
N ILE A 366 -4.35 -22.42 -10.26
CA ILE A 366 -3.84 -21.30 -9.50
C ILE A 366 -4.78 -20.09 -9.57
N ILE A 367 -4.77 -19.31 -8.50
CA ILE A 367 -5.31 -17.95 -8.44
C ILE A 367 -4.16 -17.03 -8.03
N SER A 368 -3.82 -16.10 -8.90
CA SER A 368 -2.82 -15.06 -8.66
C SER A 368 -3.31 -13.76 -9.24
N ASP A 369 -3.09 -12.65 -8.55
CA ASP A 369 -3.39 -11.33 -9.12
C ASP A 369 -2.60 -11.10 -10.42
N GLU A 370 -1.38 -11.62 -10.48
CA GLU A 370 -0.50 -11.50 -11.65
C GLU A 370 -0.95 -12.37 -12.83
N ALA A 371 -1.50 -13.56 -12.55
CA ALA A 371 -2.09 -14.43 -13.58
C ALA A 371 -3.44 -13.89 -14.09
N LEU A 372 -4.04 -12.96 -13.37
CA LEU A 372 -5.33 -12.36 -13.67
C LEU A 372 -5.23 -10.97 -14.32
N PHE A 373 -4.03 -10.53 -14.67
CA PHE A 373 -3.87 -9.31 -15.46
C PHE A 373 -4.56 -9.46 -16.82
N ILE A 374 -5.46 -8.53 -17.10
CA ILE A 374 -6.25 -8.53 -18.33
C ILE A 374 -5.35 -8.42 -19.57
N HIS A 375 -4.26 -7.66 -19.46
CA HIS A 375 -3.28 -7.49 -20.55
C HIS A 375 -2.53 -8.77 -20.92
N ASN A 376 -2.51 -9.80 -20.05
CA ASN A 376 -1.85 -11.08 -20.35
C ASN A 376 -2.68 -12.00 -21.25
N ALA A 377 -3.98 -11.77 -21.33
CA ALA A 377 -4.87 -12.58 -22.16
C ALA A 377 -4.52 -12.42 -23.65
N PRO A 378 -4.34 -13.54 -24.40
CA PRO A 378 -3.95 -13.52 -25.81
C PRO A 378 -4.88 -12.65 -26.66
N ILE A 379 -6.18 -12.78 -26.46
CA ILE A 379 -7.17 -11.99 -27.21
C ILE A 379 -7.06 -10.48 -26.92
N VAL A 380 -6.75 -10.08 -25.67
CA VAL A 380 -6.57 -8.68 -25.31
C VAL A 380 -5.29 -8.12 -25.92
N LYS A 381 -4.20 -8.90 -25.94
CA LYS A 381 -2.95 -8.53 -26.63
C LYS A 381 -3.20 -8.31 -28.13
N LEU A 382 -3.96 -9.18 -28.75
CA LEU A 382 -4.33 -9.05 -30.15
C LEU A 382 -5.14 -7.79 -30.41
N VAL A 383 -6.16 -7.50 -29.59
CA VAL A 383 -6.98 -6.27 -29.73
C VAL A 383 -6.11 -5.02 -29.57
N ILE A 384 -5.26 -4.96 -28.56
CA ILE A 384 -4.35 -3.82 -28.34
C ILE A 384 -3.32 -3.70 -29.47
N GLY A 385 -2.77 -4.81 -29.96
CA GLY A 385 -1.87 -4.85 -31.12
C GLY A 385 -2.53 -4.26 -32.37
N ILE A 386 -3.75 -4.65 -32.66
CA ILE A 386 -4.54 -4.14 -33.80
C ILE A 386 -4.88 -2.66 -33.60
N LEU A 387 -5.28 -2.24 -32.40
CA LEU A 387 -5.55 -0.82 -32.12
C LEU A 387 -4.33 0.05 -32.34
N ASN A 388 -3.14 -0.37 -31.88
CA ASN A 388 -1.88 0.33 -32.16
C ASN A 388 -1.59 0.43 -33.66
N TYR A 389 -1.83 -0.63 -34.41
CA TYR A 389 -1.68 -0.63 -35.86
C TYR A 389 -2.66 0.35 -36.55
N LEU A 390 -3.94 0.31 -36.18
CA LEU A 390 -4.95 1.20 -36.76
C LEU A 390 -4.63 2.68 -36.51
N GLN A 391 -4.04 3.02 -35.35
CA GLN A 391 -3.62 4.39 -35.04
C GLN A 391 -2.41 4.84 -35.84
N ASN A 392 -1.39 4.01 -35.98
CA ASN A 392 -0.14 4.34 -36.67
C ASN A 392 0.33 3.20 -37.60
N PRO A 393 -0.31 3.00 -38.76
CA PRO A 393 -0.01 1.87 -39.65
C PRO A 393 1.37 1.96 -40.30
N GLU A 394 1.92 3.16 -40.41
CA GLU A 394 3.25 3.41 -40.99
C GLU A 394 4.39 2.91 -40.07
N THR A 395 4.10 2.72 -38.78
CA THR A 395 5.11 2.25 -37.81
C THR A 395 5.32 0.75 -37.94
N GLU A 396 6.51 0.32 -38.34
CA GLU A 396 6.85 -1.10 -38.54
C GLU A 396 6.63 -1.95 -37.28
N ILE A 397 6.95 -1.42 -36.09
CA ILE A 397 6.75 -2.13 -34.83
C ILE A 397 5.29 -2.48 -34.56
N ASN A 398 4.35 -1.59 -34.92
CA ASN A 398 2.91 -1.81 -34.73
C ASN A 398 2.40 -2.93 -35.67
N ARG A 399 2.93 -2.98 -36.89
CA ARG A 399 2.64 -4.08 -37.82
C ARG A 399 3.18 -5.40 -37.32
N ILE A 400 4.43 -5.43 -36.87
CA ILE A 400 5.03 -6.62 -36.27
C ILE A 400 4.18 -7.15 -35.13
N LEU A 401 3.80 -6.28 -34.19
CA LEU A 401 2.99 -6.64 -33.03
C LEU A 401 1.63 -7.22 -33.44
N ALA A 402 0.91 -6.54 -34.36
CA ALA A 402 -0.39 -7.02 -34.82
C ALA A 402 -0.29 -8.40 -35.50
N VAL A 403 0.73 -8.60 -36.38
CA VAL A 403 0.95 -9.89 -37.05
C VAL A 403 1.40 -10.97 -36.09
N TYR A 404 2.27 -10.63 -35.14
CA TYR A 404 2.75 -11.55 -34.12
C TYR A 404 1.60 -12.06 -33.24
N GLU A 405 0.81 -11.14 -32.68
CA GLU A 405 -0.32 -11.49 -31.81
C GLU A 405 -1.40 -12.27 -32.59
N TYR A 406 -1.66 -11.92 -33.83
CA TYR A 406 -2.57 -12.68 -34.71
C TYR A 406 -2.04 -14.11 -34.98
N SER A 407 -0.77 -14.23 -35.32
CA SER A 407 -0.15 -15.51 -35.65
C SER A 407 -0.07 -16.45 -34.46
N THR A 408 0.23 -15.91 -33.28
CA THR A 408 0.33 -16.73 -32.05
C THR A 408 -1.04 -17.04 -31.46
N THR A 409 -1.99 -16.10 -31.47
CA THR A 409 -3.29 -16.24 -30.81
C THR A 409 -4.32 -16.95 -31.70
N HIS A 410 -4.42 -16.59 -33.00
CA HIS A 410 -5.44 -17.12 -33.89
C HIS A 410 -4.96 -18.29 -34.73
N ARG A 411 -3.70 -18.24 -35.24
CA ARG A 411 -3.10 -19.34 -35.99
C ARG A 411 -2.37 -20.38 -35.13
N ASN A 412 -2.24 -20.13 -33.83
CA ASN A 412 -1.54 -21.00 -32.87
C ASN A 412 -0.09 -21.34 -33.27
N LEU A 413 0.61 -20.42 -33.95
CA LEU A 413 2.00 -20.61 -34.32
C LEU A 413 2.93 -20.40 -33.13
N PRO A 414 4.01 -21.19 -33.01
CA PRO A 414 5.05 -20.91 -32.02
C PRO A 414 5.63 -19.50 -32.20
N PRO A 415 6.01 -18.77 -31.10
CA PRO A 415 6.52 -17.40 -31.14
C PRO A 415 7.66 -17.19 -32.15
N GLU A 416 8.61 -18.13 -32.20
CA GLU A 416 9.77 -18.07 -33.11
C GLU A 416 9.34 -18.16 -34.58
N THR A 417 8.36 -19.03 -34.89
CA THR A 417 7.82 -19.22 -36.23
C THR A 417 7.01 -17.98 -36.66
N ALA A 418 6.21 -17.40 -35.75
CA ALA A 418 5.42 -16.22 -36.02
C ALA A 418 6.29 -15.01 -36.42
N LEU A 419 7.40 -14.77 -35.69
CA LEU A 419 8.37 -13.73 -36.05
C LEU A 419 9.12 -14.05 -37.34
N ALA A 420 9.60 -15.28 -37.49
CA ALA A 420 10.33 -15.70 -38.70
C ALA A 420 9.47 -15.54 -39.97
N SER A 421 8.17 -15.84 -39.93
CA SER A 421 7.28 -15.68 -41.05
C SER A 421 7.13 -14.22 -41.50
N TYR A 422 7.05 -13.29 -40.56
CA TYR A 422 7.01 -11.84 -40.88
C TYR A 422 8.28 -11.33 -41.58
N PHE A 423 9.45 -11.74 -41.07
CA PHE A 423 10.72 -11.29 -41.64
C PHE A 423 11.12 -12.02 -42.96
N ALA A 424 10.52 -13.17 -43.25
CA ALA A 424 10.76 -13.88 -44.50
C ALA A 424 10.09 -13.24 -45.73
N GLU A 425 9.06 -12.41 -45.51
CA GLU A 425 8.33 -11.75 -46.59
C GLU A 425 8.98 -10.45 -47.05
N LYS A 426 9.02 -10.24 -48.39
CA LYS A 426 9.61 -9.03 -48.99
C LYS A 426 8.72 -7.81 -48.83
N GLU A 427 7.42 -7.99 -48.90
CA GLU A 427 6.41 -6.95 -48.73
C GLU A 427 5.77 -7.10 -47.35
N LYS A 428 6.03 -6.12 -46.48
CA LYS A 428 5.60 -6.12 -45.08
C LYS A 428 4.22 -5.50 -44.87
N GLU A 429 3.30 -5.72 -45.83
CA GLU A 429 1.92 -5.26 -45.71
C GLU A 429 1.08 -6.27 -44.93
N LEU A 430 0.08 -5.77 -44.18
CA LEU A 430 -0.84 -6.62 -43.44
C LEU A 430 -1.60 -7.62 -44.34
N SER A 431 -1.89 -7.23 -45.58
CA SER A 431 -2.58 -8.04 -46.59
C SER A 431 -1.91 -9.40 -46.90
N HIS A 432 -0.59 -9.56 -46.61
CA HIS A 432 0.13 -10.82 -46.79
C HIS A 432 0.02 -11.74 -45.55
N HIS A 433 -0.37 -11.21 -44.41
CA HIS A 433 -0.43 -11.94 -43.14
C HIS A 433 -1.85 -12.22 -42.67
N PHE A 434 -2.80 -11.36 -43.04
CA PHE A 434 -4.21 -11.51 -42.65
C PHE A 434 -5.07 -11.86 -43.88
N ASP A 435 -6.20 -12.49 -43.63
CA ASP A 435 -7.16 -12.75 -44.70
C ASP A 435 -7.68 -11.42 -45.30
N PRO A 436 -7.81 -11.33 -46.64
CA PRO A 436 -8.19 -10.07 -47.34
C PRO A 436 -9.51 -9.46 -46.82
N GLU A 437 -10.45 -10.29 -46.36
CA GLU A 437 -11.72 -9.83 -45.78
C GLU A 437 -11.50 -9.14 -44.44
N ILE A 438 -10.63 -9.72 -43.60
CA ILE A 438 -10.24 -9.14 -42.28
C ILE A 438 -9.56 -7.78 -42.50
N VAL A 439 -8.61 -7.68 -43.42
CA VAL A 439 -7.92 -6.40 -43.70
C VAL A 439 -8.90 -5.32 -44.09
N ARG A 440 -9.87 -5.65 -44.98
CA ARG A 440 -10.88 -4.70 -45.41
C ARG A 440 -11.80 -4.22 -44.27
N GLU A 441 -12.20 -5.15 -43.39
CA GLU A 441 -13.01 -4.78 -42.22
C GLU A 441 -12.21 -3.94 -41.23
N LEU A 442 -10.94 -4.25 -40.97
CA LEU A 442 -10.06 -3.48 -40.09
C LEU A 442 -9.86 -2.03 -40.62
N GLU A 443 -9.71 -1.84 -41.94
CA GLU A 443 -9.58 -0.51 -42.50
C GLU A 443 -10.84 0.34 -42.30
N GLN A 444 -12.04 -0.27 -42.36
CA GLN A 444 -13.29 0.43 -42.08
C GLN A 444 -13.46 0.86 -40.63
N LEU A 445 -12.79 0.19 -39.70
CA LEU A 445 -12.90 0.52 -38.27
C LEU A 445 -12.23 1.84 -37.84
N ARG A 446 -11.39 2.43 -38.70
CA ARG A 446 -10.65 3.67 -38.34
C ARG A 446 -11.54 4.85 -37.90
N ASN A 447 -12.77 4.87 -38.34
CA ASN A 447 -13.72 5.94 -38.06
C ASN A 447 -14.86 5.52 -37.11
N THR A 448 -14.73 4.37 -36.45
CA THR A 448 -15.72 3.89 -35.49
C THR A 448 -15.33 4.26 -34.04
N PRO A 449 -16.30 4.46 -33.15
CA PRO A 449 -16.04 4.71 -31.74
C PRO A 449 -15.23 3.57 -31.09
N LEU A 450 -14.43 3.89 -30.06
CA LEU A 450 -13.49 2.96 -29.46
C LEU A 450 -14.14 1.64 -28.98
N PHE A 451 -15.29 1.71 -28.31
CA PHE A 451 -15.97 0.54 -27.78
C PHE A 451 -16.43 -0.40 -28.90
N GLU A 452 -17.11 0.15 -29.93
CA GLU A 452 -17.58 -0.61 -31.10
C GLU A 452 -16.40 -1.15 -31.92
N MET A 453 -15.30 -0.40 -32.01
CA MET A 453 -14.05 -0.86 -32.64
C MET A 453 -13.50 -2.10 -31.91
N CYS A 454 -13.41 -2.08 -30.57
CA CYS A 454 -12.98 -3.22 -29.78
C CYS A 454 -13.92 -4.43 -29.96
N GLU A 455 -15.24 -4.23 -29.91
CA GLU A 455 -16.22 -5.30 -30.12
C GLU A 455 -16.08 -5.96 -31.51
N LYS A 456 -15.90 -5.13 -32.54
CA LYS A 456 -15.72 -5.61 -33.92
C LYS A 456 -14.43 -6.42 -34.03
N ILE A 457 -13.31 -5.93 -33.50
CA ILE A 457 -12.04 -6.67 -33.50
C ILE A 457 -12.22 -8.01 -32.78
N ILE A 458 -12.83 -8.06 -31.60
CA ILE A 458 -13.11 -9.30 -30.88
C ILE A 458 -13.98 -10.25 -31.72
N SER A 459 -14.99 -9.72 -32.43
CA SER A 459 -15.87 -10.54 -33.25
C SER A 459 -15.20 -11.13 -34.51
N LEU A 460 -14.16 -10.44 -35.05
CA LEU A 460 -13.35 -10.93 -36.16
C LEU A 460 -12.42 -12.08 -35.74
N PHE A 461 -12.03 -12.12 -34.46
CA PHE A 461 -11.13 -13.13 -33.92
C PHE A 461 -11.81 -13.86 -32.75
N PRO A 462 -12.83 -14.71 -33.02
CA PRO A 462 -13.53 -15.40 -31.96
C PRO A 462 -12.58 -16.30 -31.18
N PRO A 463 -12.71 -16.35 -29.85
CA PRO A 463 -11.86 -17.17 -29.01
C PRO A 463 -11.98 -18.66 -29.33
N SER A 464 -10.91 -19.41 -29.21
CA SER A 464 -10.79 -20.83 -29.57
C SER A 464 -11.61 -21.80 -28.68
N GLY A 465 -12.60 -21.31 -27.93
CA GLY A 465 -13.59 -22.14 -27.22
C GLY A 465 -13.27 -22.47 -25.77
N GLU A 466 -12.18 -21.98 -25.18
CA GLU A 466 -11.92 -22.11 -23.76
C GLU A 466 -12.74 -21.08 -22.93
N ARG A 467 -13.50 -21.58 -21.96
CA ARG A 467 -14.34 -20.73 -21.06
C ARG A 467 -13.58 -19.61 -20.35
N ASN A 468 -12.27 -19.75 -20.21
CA ASN A 468 -11.44 -18.77 -19.51
C ASN A 468 -11.25 -17.48 -20.31
N GLU A 469 -11.17 -17.52 -21.63
CA GLU A 469 -10.98 -16.32 -22.46
C GLU A 469 -12.19 -15.37 -22.40
N SER A 470 -13.40 -15.91 -22.29
CA SER A 470 -14.64 -15.12 -22.22
C SER A 470 -14.65 -14.16 -21.03
N ILE A 471 -14.06 -14.55 -19.90
CA ILE A 471 -13.97 -13.71 -18.68
C ILE A 471 -13.05 -12.51 -18.93
N PHE A 472 -11.91 -12.72 -19.59
CA PHE A 472 -10.97 -11.65 -19.93
C PHE A 472 -11.55 -10.68 -20.97
N ILE A 473 -12.28 -11.19 -21.94
CA ILE A 473 -12.98 -10.38 -22.94
C ILE A 473 -14.00 -9.49 -22.26
N GLN A 474 -14.86 -10.03 -21.41
CA GLN A 474 -15.86 -9.27 -20.70
C GLN A 474 -15.21 -8.20 -19.81
N ALA A 475 -14.20 -8.57 -19.03
CA ALA A 475 -13.49 -7.62 -18.18
C ALA A 475 -12.79 -6.51 -18.99
N PHE A 476 -12.24 -6.84 -20.16
CA PHE A 476 -11.67 -5.84 -21.06
C PHE A 476 -12.74 -4.90 -21.62
N GLN A 477 -13.88 -5.42 -22.07
CA GLN A 477 -15.01 -4.60 -22.55
C GLN A 477 -15.54 -3.67 -21.45
N ASP A 478 -15.67 -4.15 -20.21
CA ASP A 478 -16.06 -3.34 -19.06
C ASP A 478 -15.08 -2.17 -18.83
N ILE A 479 -13.77 -2.41 -18.95
CA ILE A 479 -12.74 -1.37 -18.85
C ILE A 479 -12.85 -0.35 -19.96
N VAL A 480 -13.04 -0.80 -21.21
CA VAL A 480 -13.20 0.11 -22.35
C VAL A 480 -14.45 0.96 -22.19
N LEU A 481 -15.54 0.37 -21.70
CA LEU A 481 -16.80 1.07 -21.44
C LEU A 481 -16.63 2.11 -20.31
N ASP A 482 -16.00 1.72 -19.20
CA ASP A 482 -15.69 2.65 -18.09
C ASP A 482 -14.81 3.81 -18.55
N TYR A 483 -13.79 3.51 -19.37
CA TYR A 483 -12.92 4.54 -19.93
C TYR A 483 -13.70 5.51 -20.83
N THR A 484 -14.51 5.01 -21.77
CA THR A 484 -15.27 5.86 -22.70
C THR A 484 -16.36 6.67 -22.00
N THR A 485 -16.84 6.23 -20.84
CA THR A 485 -17.82 6.96 -20.03
C THR A 485 -17.18 8.13 -19.28
N ASN A 486 -15.94 7.98 -18.83
CA ASN A 486 -15.26 8.94 -17.96
C ASN A 486 -14.19 9.79 -18.68
N HIS A 487 -13.79 9.41 -19.90
CA HIS A 487 -12.74 10.06 -20.69
C HIS A 487 -13.15 10.22 -22.14
N SER A 488 -12.27 10.81 -22.95
CA SER A 488 -12.49 10.90 -24.40
C SER A 488 -12.49 9.50 -25.05
N ALA A 489 -13.45 9.25 -25.93
CA ALA A 489 -13.53 7.99 -26.70
C ALA A 489 -12.48 7.89 -27.83
N ASP A 490 -11.41 8.68 -27.76
CA ASP A 490 -10.29 8.66 -28.71
C ASP A 490 -9.38 7.45 -28.49
N PRO A 491 -9.15 6.58 -29.49
CA PRO A 491 -8.30 5.41 -29.36
C PRO A 491 -6.84 5.72 -29.01
N ALA A 492 -6.28 6.85 -29.44
CA ALA A 492 -4.89 7.21 -29.12
C ALA A 492 -4.73 7.52 -27.62
N SER A 493 -5.64 8.30 -27.06
CA SER A 493 -5.70 8.60 -25.63
C SER A 493 -5.95 7.35 -24.78
N PHE A 494 -6.79 6.43 -25.26
CA PHE A 494 -7.02 5.14 -24.62
C PHE A 494 -5.75 4.28 -24.58
N LEU A 495 -5.01 4.18 -25.68
CA LEU A 495 -3.78 3.41 -25.74
C LEU A 495 -2.70 3.97 -24.83
N GLN A 496 -2.61 5.31 -24.71
CA GLN A 496 -1.71 5.94 -23.74
C GLN A 496 -2.12 5.57 -22.31
N TRP A 497 -3.40 5.74 -21.97
CA TRP A 497 -3.93 5.38 -20.65
C TRP A 497 -3.78 3.88 -20.37
N TRP A 498 -3.98 3.02 -21.39
CA TRP A 498 -3.82 1.57 -21.27
C TRP A 498 -2.39 1.21 -20.87
N ASN A 499 -1.38 1.79 -21.50
CA ASN A 499 0.03 1.56 -21.18
C ASN A 499 0.42 2.03 -19.78
N GLU A 500 -0.24 3.05 -19.23
CA GLU A 500 0.07 3.61 -17.92
C GLU A 500 -0.73 2.94 -16.80
N GLN A 501 -2.02 2.70 -17.00
CA GLN A 501 -2.97 2.26 -15.98
C GLN A 501 -3.73 0.98 -16.34
N GLY A 502 -4.17 0.83 -17.59
CA GLY A 502 -4.93 -0.32 -18.05
C GLY A 502 -4.18 -1.66 -17.90
N ILE A 503 -2.88 -1.63 -18.14
CA ILE A 503 -1.97 -2.78 -17.97
C ILE A 503 -1.96 -3.33 -16.53
N LYS A 504 -2.35 -2.52 -15.55
CA LYS A 504 -2.40 -2.90 -14.12
C LYS A 504 -3.75 -3.48 -13.69
N LYS A 505 -4.74 -3.52 -14.60
CA LYS A 505 -6.09 -4.00 -14.29
C LYS A 505 -6.13 -5.52 -14.27
N THR A 506 -6.82 -6.07 -13.26
CA THR A 506 -6.96 -7.52 -13.01
C THR A 506 -8.43 -7.91 -12.96
N ILE A 507 -8.71 -9.19 -13.24
CA ILE A 507 -10.03 -9.77 -13.02
C ILE A 507 -10.21 -10.09 -11.54
N THR A 508 -11.38 -9.76 -10.99
CA THR A 508 -11.79 -10.21 -9.65
C THR A 508 -12.36 -11.63 -9.74
N THR A 509 -11.69 -12.59 -9.08
CA THR A 509 -12.20 -13.97 -9.00
C THR A 509 -13.01 -14.18 -7.73
N PRO A 510 -14.08 -14.99 -7.78
CA PRO A 510 -14.79 -15.40 -6.58
C PRO A 510 -13.89 -16.22 -5.65
N ASP A 511 -13.93 -15.95 -4.35
CA ASP A 511 -13.16 -16.66 -3.30
C ASP A 511 -13.46 -18.17 -3.17
N SER A 512 -14.47 -18.65 -3.87
CA SER A 512 -14.98 -20.03 -3.77
C SER A 512 -14.28 -21.07 -4.67
N GLN A 513 -13.32 -20.65 -5.51
CA GLN A 513 -12.64 -21.58 -6.42
C GLN A 513 -11.64 -22.47 -5.66
N ASN A 514 -11.63 -23.78 -5.98
CA ASN A 514 -10.66 -24.72 -5.43
C ASN A 514 -9.35 -24.65 -6.23
N ALA A 515 -8.52 -23.64 -5.95
CA ALA A 515 -7.24 -23.40 -6.61
C ALA A 515 -6.20 -22.87 -5.61
N ILE A 516 -4.92 -23.08 -5.91
CA ILE A 516 -3.77 -22.64 -5.13
C ILE A 516 -3.70 -21.12 -5.20
N ARG A 517 -3.54 -20.45 -4.06
CA ARG A 517 -3.45 -18.98 -3.99
C ARG A 517 -2.00 -18.53 -4.03
N ILE A 518 -1.63 -17.76 -5.04
CA ILE A 518 -0.34 -17.08 -5.12
C ILE A 518 -0.58 -15.62 -4.74
N MET A 519 0.08 -15.13 -3.70
CA MET A 519 -0.08 -13.75 -3.25
C MET A 519 1.15 -13.22 -2.56
N THR A 520 1.26 -11.89 -2.48
CA THR A 520 2.33 -11.27 -1.69
C THR A 520 2.09 -11.43 -0.20
N ILE A 521 3.18 -11.46 0.60
CA ILE A 521 3.11 -11.53 2.07
C ILE A 521 2.20 -10.43 2.63
N HIS A 522 2.27 -9.21 2.09
CA HIS A 522 1.40 -8.09 2.54
C HIS A 522 -0.09 -8.37 2.35
N LYS A 523 -0.47 -9.04 1.26
CA LYS A 523 -1.88 -9.40 0.99
C LYS A 523 -2.35 -10.58 1.83
N SER A 524 -1.43 -11.41 2.31
CA SER A 524 -1.77 -12.57 3.16
C SER A 524 -2.07 -12.18 4.61
N LYS A 525 -1.79 -10.93 5.00
CA LYS A 525 -2.09 -10.44 6.36
C LYS A 525 -3.59 -10.59 6.66
N GLY A 526 -3.91 -11.12 7.85
CA GLY A 526 -5.29 -11.43 8.24
C GLY A 526 -5.84 -12.77 7.74
N LEU A 527 -5.19 -13.42 6.73
CA LEU A 527 -5.60 -14.71 6.21
C LEU A 527 -4.92 -15.88 6.94
N GLU A 528 -5.44 -17.12 6.72
CA GLU A 528 -4.87 -18.36 7.24
C GLU A 528 -5.03 -19.48 6.19
N PHE A 529 -4.06 -20.41 6.15
CA PHE A 529 -4.03 -21.51 5.19
C PHE A 529 -3.48 -22.76 5.86
N LYS A 530 -3.99 -23.94 5.49
CA LYS A 530 -3.47 -25.18 6.02
C LYS A 530 -2.01 -25.42 5.65
N ALA A 531 -1.66 -25.16 4.40
CA ALA A 531 -0.28 -25.24 3.92
C ALA A 531 0.18 -23.90 3.35
N VAL A 532 1.33 -23.44 3.81
CA VAL A 532 1.99 -22.23 3.33
C VAL A 532 3.36 -22.61 2.75
N ILE A 533 3.60 -22.22 1.51
CA ILE A 533 4.89 -22.39 0.82
C ILE A 533 5.48 -20.99 0.60
N ILE A 534 6.74 -20.80 0.97
CA ILE A 534 7.49 -19.56 0.68
C ILE A 534 8.71 -19.97 -0.17
N PRO A 535 8.58 -19.94 -1.53
CA PRO A 535 9.61 -20.47 -2.41
C PRO A 535 10.86 -19.58 -2.48
N PHE A 536 10.74 -18.31 -2.11
CA PHE A 536 11.84 -17.34 -2.15
C PHE A 536 11.98 -16.68 -0.77
N CYS A 537 12.27 -17.53 0.25
CA CYS A 537 12.35 -17.07 1.64
C CYS A 537 13.71 -16.41 1.94
N ASP A 538 14.04 -15.35 1.19
CA ASP A 538 15.23 -14.53 1.43
C ASP A 538 14.98 -13.08 1.01
N TRP A 539 15.25 -12.15 1.91
CA TRP A 539 15.28 -10.71 1.68
C TRP A 539 16.22 -10.04 2.66
N GLU A 540 16.68 -8.85 2.29
CA GLU A 540 17.55 -8.04 3.11
C GLU A 540 16.84 -7.66 4.44
N ILE A 541 17.56 -7.78 5.55
CA ILE A 541 17.07 -7.37 6.88
C ILE A 541 17.27 -5.87 7.09
N ASP A 542 18.33 -5.29 6.53
CA ASP A 542 18.57 -3.85 6.46
C ASP A 542 18.21 -3.33 5.06
N HIS A 543 18.26 -2.05 4.84
CA HIS A 543 18.11 -1.45 3.52
C HIS A 543 19.18 -1.91 2.53
N ASN A 544 18.76 -2.19 1.31
CA ASN A 544 19.72 -2.55 0.25
C ASN A 544 20.60 -1.34 -0.10
N PRO A 545 21.95 -1.46 -0.04
CA PRO A 545 22.86 -0.37 -0.32
C PRO A 545 22.78 0.17 -1.77
N HIS A 546 22.25 -0.64 -2.71
CA HIS A 546 22.08 -0.25 -4.12
C HIS A 546 20.81 0.60 -4.35
N HIS A 547 19.90 0.66 -3.40
CA HIS A 547 18.73 1.54 -3.43
C HIS A 547 19.00 2.83 -2.67
N GLU A 548 18.54 3.95 -3.21
CA GLU A 548 18.63 5.24 -2.52
C GLU A 548 17.47 5.37 -1.54
N ASN A 549 17.73 5.06 -0.26
CA ASN A 549 16.79 5.30 0.82
C ASN A 549 17.08 6.67 1.43
N ILE A 550 16.08 7.52 1.49
CA ILE A 550 16.18 8.89 1.99
C ILE A 550 15.55 8.97 3.38
N LEU A 551 16.31 9.51 4.33
CA LEU A 551 15.85 9.84 5.67
C LEU A 551 15.52 11.33 5.74
N TRP A 552 14.42 11.69 6.40
CA TRP A 552 14.14 13.06 6.76
C TRP A 552 14.69 13.32 8.16
N CYS A 553 15.76 14.12 8.22
CA CYS A 553 16.48 14.37 9.46
C CYS A 553 16.26 15.81 9.94
N ASN A 554 15.90 15.94 11.21
CA ASN A 554 15.93 17.24 11.87
C ASN A 554 17.37 17.70 12.00
N GLN A 555 17.64 18.93 11.63
CA GLN A 555 18.95 19.51 11.77
C GLN A 555 19.20 19.93 13.24
N LYS A 556 20.47 19.83 13.64
CA LYS A 556 20.97 20.29 14.94
C LYS A 556 21.94 21.44 14.73
N GLU A 557 22.10 22.30 15.73
CA GLU A 557 23.11 23.34 15.69
C GLU A 557 24.49 22.79 15.26
N PRO A 558 25.20 23.47 14.39
CA PRO A 558 24.97 24.79 13.79
C PRO A 558 24.33 24.75 12.38
N LEU A 559 23.57 23.72 12.03
CA LEU A 559 22.96 23.54 10.69
C LEU A 559 21.42 23.76 10.74
N ASP A 560 20.89 24.29 11.80
CA ASP A 560 19.45 24.39 12.12
C ASP A 560 18.67 25.47 11.34
N ASP A 561 19.35 26.24 10.48
CA ASP A 561 18.71 27.19 9.54
C ASP A 561 17.64 26.51 8.64
N ILE A 562 17.84 25.22 8.30
CA ILE A 562 16.87 24.40 7.57
C ILE A 562 16.41 23.29 8.51
N PRO A 563 15.22 23.36 9.09
CA PRO A 563 14.83 22.48 10.18
C PRO A 563 14.77 20.99 9.79
N LEU A 564 14.45 20.67 8.53
CA LEU A 564 14.31 19.30 8.04
C LEU A 564 14.99 19.13 6.69
N VAL A 565 15.85 18.12 6.57
CA VAL A 565 16.62 17.85 5.34
C VAL A 565 16.57 16.38 4.93
N PRO A 566 16.53 16.09 3.61
CA PRO A 566 16.66 14.74 3.09
C PRO A 566 18.12 14.30 3.11
N ILE A 567 18.40 13.15 3.74
CA ILE A 567 19.74 12.58 3.87
C ILE A 567 19.70 11.14 3.35
N ARG A 568 20.68 10.73 2.55
CA ARG A 568 20.79 9.35 2.08
C ARG A 568 21.17 8.41 3.23
N TYR A 569 20.38 7.36 3.43
CA TYR A 569 20.72 6.30 4.36
C TYR A 569 21.98 5.55 3.91
N GLY A 570 22.94 5.37 4.81
CA GLY A 570 24.16 4.64 4.55
C GLY A 570 25.13 4.65 5.74
N SER A 571 26.06 3.70 5.76
CA SER A 571 27.00 3.48 6.88
C SER A 571 27.89 4.67 7.20
N ILE A 572 28.08 5.62 6.27
CA ILE A 572 28.84 6.85 6.52
C ILE A 572 28.20 7.71 7.62
N LEU A 573 26.88 7.65 7.75
CA LEU A 573 26.12 8.43 8.75
C LEU A 573 26.49 8.10 10.19
N LYS A 574 27.04 6.92 10.47
CA LYS A 574 27.57 6.54 11.81
C LYS A 574 28.61 7.54 12.32
N LYS A 575 29.29 8.25 11.42
CA LYS A 575 30.35 9.22 11.74
C LYS A 575 29.89 10.66 11.58
N SER A 576 28.59 10.92 11.57
CA SER A 576 27.99 12.22 11.34
C SER A 576 27.06 12.63 12.49
N LEU A 577 26.56 13.86 12.48
CA LEU A 577 25.53 14.31 13.41
C LEU A 577 24.18 13.58 13.24
N TYR A 578 24.02 12.84 12.11
CA TYR A 578 22.85 12.04 11.79
C TYR A 578 22.96 10.58 12.21
N ALA A 579 23.98 10.21 13.01
CA ALA A 579 24.16 8.84 13.47
C ALA A 579 22.96 8.31 14.25
N ASP A 580 22.33 9.16 15.05
CA ASP A 580 21.11 8.84 15.77
C ASP A 580 19.96 8.47 14.81
N ALA A 581 19.74 9.25 13.76
CA ALA A 581 18.76 8.97 12.72
C ALA A 581 19.10 7.66 11.95
N TYR A 582 20.38 7.40 11.70
CA TYR A 582 20.83 6.16 11.06
C TYR A 582 20.48 4.93 11.90
N PHE A 583 20.80 4.93 13.19
CA PHE A 583 20.53 3.78 14.07
C PHE A 583 19.03 3.61 14.35
N ASN A 584 18.28 4.71 14.46
CA ASN A 584 16.83 4.65 14.55
C ASN A 584 16.23 3.97 13.31
N GLU A 585 16.64 4.37 12.10
CA GLU A 585 16.16 3.74 10.86
C GLU A 585 16.58 2.29 10.74
N LYS A 586 17.83 1.96 11.10
CA LYS A 586 18.33 0.60 11.08
C LYS A 586 17.54 -0.32 12.00
N MET A 587 17.25 0.15 13.22
CA MET A 587 16.39 -0.57 14.16
C MET A 587 15.00 -0.81 13.56
N HIS A 588 14.42 0.20 12.93
CA HIS A 588 13.12 0.06 12.24
C HIS A 588 13.19 -0.92 11.08
N ALA A 589 14.23 -0.86 10.25
CA ALA A 589 14.41 -1.79 9.13
C ALA A 589 14.51 -3.24 9.63
N TYR A 590 15.21 -3.48 10.73
CA TYR A 590 15.32 -4.80 11.36
C TYR A 590 13.95 -5.30 11.84
N ILE A 591 13.18 -4.48 12.54
CA ILE A 591 11.85 -4.84 13.02
C ILE A 591 10.90 -5.08 11.84
N ASP A 592 10.87 -4.19 10.84
CA ASP A 592 9.97 -4.28 9.69
C ASP A 592 10.20 -5.58 8.90
N ASN A 593 11.47 -5.90 8.59
CA ASN A 593 11.79 -7.09 7.81
C ASN A 593 11.61 -8.39 8.60
N LEU A 594 11.81 -8.35 9.92
CA LEU A 594 11.48 -9.48 10.80
C LEU A 594 9.95 -9.65 10.94
N ASN A 595 9.18 -8.56 11.01
CA ASN A 595 7.72 -8.57 11.02
C ASN A 595 7.14 -9.17 9.73
N ILE A 596 7.75 -8.88 8.56
CA ILE A 596 7.36 -9.51 7.29
C ILE A 596 7.51 -11.04 7.37
N ALA A 597 8.62 -11.54 7.93
CA ALA A 597 8.80 -12.97 8.16
C ALA A 597 7.76 -13.52 9.16
N TYR A 598 7.49 -12.79 10.25
CA TYR A 598 6.49 -13.18 11.24
C TYR A 598 5.08 -13.30 10.62
N VAL A 599 4.66 -12.30 9.86
CA VAL A 599 3.38 -12.35 9.15
C VAL A 599 3.35 -13.55 8.22
N ALA A 600 4.40 -13.79 7.42
CA ALA A 600 4.45 -14.90 6.47
C ALA A 600 4.36 -16.27 7.15
N PHE A 601 5.16 -16.50 8.20
CA PHE A 601 5.24 -17.81 8.87
C PHE A 601 3.99 -18.12 9.71
N THR A 602 3.35 -17.09 10.28
CA THR A 602 2.12 -17.25 11.08
C THR A 602 0.85 -17.41 10.23
N ARG A 603 0.94 -17.46 8.90
CA ARG A 603 -0.22 -17.81 8.05
C ARG A 603 -0.50 -19.29 8.02
N ALA A 604 0.50 -20.13 8.34
CA ALA A 604 0.39 -21.59 8.32
C ALA A 604 -0.39 -22.14 9.51
N GLU A 605 -1.35 -23.02 9.23
CA GLU A 605 -2.02 -23.81 10.24
C GLU A 605 -1.25 -25.12 10.50
N ASP A 606 -1.09 -25.96 9.48
CA ASP A 606 -0.61 -27.32 9.59
C ASP A 606 0.80 -27.50 8.97
N GLU A 607 1.07 -26.89 7.81
CA GLU A 607 2.30 -27.09 7.03
C GLU A 607 2.97 -25.74 6.71
N LEU A 608 4.27 -25.61 7.04
CA LEU A 608 5.09 -24.45 6.70
C LEU A 608 6.33 -24.93 5.94
N LEU A 609 6.43 -24.56 4.64
CA LEU A 609 7.49 -25.02 3.74
C LEU A 609 8.24 -23.79 3.22
N LEU A 610 9.54 -23.70 3.55
CA LEU A 610 10.41 -22.58 3.22
C LEU A 610 11.54 -23.05 2.31
N PHE A 611 11.76 -22.36 1.16
CA PHE A 611 12.95 -22.55 0.34
C PHE A 611 13.80 -21.27 0.42
N THR A 612 15.07 -21.44 0.73
CA THR A 612 15.98 -20.33 1.01
C THR A 612 17.39 -20.67 0.49
N PRO A 613 18.20 -19.68 0.05
CA PRO A 613 19.55 -19.96 -0.37
C PRO A 613 20.44 -20.31 0.83
N LYS A 614 21.34 -21.27 0.66
CA LYS A 614 22.37 -21.55 1.64
C LYS A 614 23.40 -20.41 1.68
N PRO A 615 23.65 -19.78 2.83
CA PRO A 615 24.59 -18.66 2.92
C PRO A 615 26.04 -19.12 2.79
N LYS A 616 26.85 -18.33 2.05
CA LYS A 616 28.27 -18.61 1.79
C LYS A 616 29.22 -18.23 2.93
N LYS A 617 28.84 -17.26 3.74
CA LYS A 617 29.65 -16.70 4.83
C LYS A 617 28.83 -16.57 6.10
N GLU A 618 29.40 -17.01 7.18
CA GLU A 618 28.90 -16.80 8.52
C GLU A 618 29.26 -15.41 9.07
N GLY A 619 28.45 -14.89 9.98
CA GLY A 619 28.83 -13.75 10.82
C GLY A 619 28.21 -12.39 10.50
N THR A 620 27.37 -12.24 9.46
CA THR A 620 26.57 -11.02 9.26
C THR A 620 25.12 -11.37 9.00
N PHE A 621 24.19 -10.78 9.75
CA PHE A 621 22.76 -11.03 9.62
C PHE A 621 22.10 -10.07 8.59
N GLY A 622 22.72 -9.98 7.38
CA GLY A 622 22.26 -9.07 6.34
C GLY A 622 20.97 -9.51 5.64
N SER A 623 20.65 -10.84 5.66
CA SER A 623 19.43 -11.36 5.04
C SER A 623 18.73 -12.40 5.92
N LEU A 624 17.45 -12.67 5.59
CA LEU A 624 16.63 -13.63 6.32
C LEU A 624 17.21 -15.04 6.23
N SER A 625 17.74 -15.44 5.07
CA SER A 625 18.37 -16.75 4.90
C SER A 625 19.51 -16.97 5.87
N ARG A 626 20.33 -15.96 6.11
CA ARG A 626 21.44 -16.02 7.07
C ARG A 626 20.95 -16.16 8.50
N LEU A 627 19.89 -15.45 8.87
CA LEU A 627 19.27 -15.59 10.20
C LEU A 627 18.69 -17.00 10.39
N LEU A 628 17.95 -17.51 9.41
CA LEU A 628 17.38 -18.86 9.44
C LEU A 628 18.50 -19.90 9.58
N TYR A 629 19.51 -19.85 8.72
CA TYR A 629 20.62 -20.79 8.74
C TYR A 629 21.37 -20.77 10.08
N TYR A 630 21.66 -19.55 10.57
CA TYR A 630 22.36 -19.39 11.85
C TYR A 630 21.56 -19.95 13.04
N CYS A 631 20.23 -19.79 13.03
CA CYS A 631 19.35 -20.29 14.09
C CYS A 631 19.18 -21.83 14.10
N VAL A 632 19.34 -22.50 12.95
CA VAL A 632 19.14 -23.94 12.83
C VAL A 632 20.44 -24.74 12.75
N ASN A 633 21.58 -24.11 12.41
CA ASN A 633 22.85 -24.81 12.29
C ASN A 633 23.41 -25.18 13.67
N PRO A 634 23.71 -26.49 13.95
CA PRO A 634 24.24 -26.95 15.23
C PRO A 634 25.65 -26.41 15.57
N GLU A 635 26.38 -25.87 14.60
CA GLU A 635 27.69 -25.29 14.82
C GLU A 635 27.64 -23.93 15.52
N ASN A 636 26.47 -23.28 15.56
CA ASN A 636 26.28 -21.96 16.12
C ASN A 636 25.68 -22.01 17.54
N GLU A 637 26.45 -21.56 18.51
CA GLU A 637 25.96 -21.38 19.87
C GLU A 637 25.23 -20.01 19.98
N ILE A 638 23.95 -20.04 20.32
CA ILE A 638 23.16 -18.83 20.58
C ILE A 638 22.78 -18.80 22.06
N ASN A 639 23.45 -17.94 22.82
CA ASN A 639 23.21 -17.75 24.24
C ASN A 639 21.99 -16.86 24.52
N CYS A 640 20.83 -17.25 23.95
CA CYS A 640 19.58 -16.53 24.19
C CYS A 640 19.09 -16.81 25.61
N PRO A 641 18.77 -15.79 26.43
CA PRO A 641 18.29 -15.98 27.80
C PRO A 641 17.03 -16.86 27.86
N GLU A 642 17.05 -17.88 28.71
CA GLU A 642 15.89 -18.75 28.94
C GLU A 642 14.93 -18.10 29.95
N GLU A 643 13.65 -18.09 29.61
CA GLU A 643 12.56 -17.73 30.51
C GLU A 643 11.88 -19.03 31.00
N LYS A 644 11.82 -19.25 32.31
CA LYS A 644 11.29 -20.48 32.90
C LYS A 644 9.87 -20.85 32.45
N ASP A 645 9.05 -19.84 32.19
CA ASP A 645 7.63 -20.05 31.84
C ASP A 645 7.37 -20.04 30.31
N LYS A 646 8.43 -19.83 29.49
CA LYS A 646 8.36 -19.72 28.02
C LYS A 646 9.47 -20.55 27.36
N PRO A 647 9.45 -21.87 27.48
CA PRO A 647 10.50 -22.72 26.91
C PRO A 647 10.51 -22.69 25.38
N ILE A 648 11.69 -22.54 24.79
CA ILE A 648 11.91 -22.67 23.34
C ILE A 648 12.59 -24.01 23.06
N ILE A 649 12.31 -24.56 21.85
CA ILE A 649 12.98 -25.78 21.42
C ILE A 649 14.35 -25.44 20.82
N ASP A 650 15.25 -26.39 20.90
CA ASP A 650 16.50 -26.32 20.15
C ASP A 650 16.25 -26.70 18.70
N LEU A 651 16.34 -25.70 17.80
CA LEU A 651 16.11 -25.89 16.38
C LEU A 651 17.19 -26.75 15.73
N SER A 652 18.43 -26.76 16.26
CA SER A 652 19.53 -27.51 15.67
C SER A 652 19.34 -29.04 15.75
N ALA A 653 18.52 -29.50 16.69
CA ALA A 653 18.18 -30.90 16.84
C ALA A 653 17.39 -31.51 15.67
N TYR A 654 16.79 -30.64 14.86
CA TYR A 654 15.97 -31.03 13.71
C TYR A 654 16.63 -30.69 12.35
N TYR A 655 17.88 -30.26 12.35
CA TYR A 655 18.63 -29.93 11.15
C TYR A 655 19.48 -31.12 10.68
N ASP A 656 19.31 -31.48 9.42
CA ASP A 656 20.10 -32.52 8.73
C ASP A 656 21.14 -31.82 7.83
N PRO A 657 22.45 -31.87 8.20
CA PRO A 657 23.51 -31.23 7.43
C PRO A 657 23.75 -31.85 6.05
N GLU A 658 23.49 -33.16 5.89
CA GLU A 658 23.69 -33.87 4.61
C GLU A 658 22.62 -33.43 3.58
N LYS A 659 21.42 -33.21 4.04
CA LYS A 659 20.30 -32.74 3.18
C LYS A 659 20.20 -31.22 3.12
N ASN A 660 20.98 -30.47 3.90
CA ASN A 660 20.82 -29.04 4.09
C ASN A 660 19.36 -28.65 4.40
N CYS A 661 18.74 -29.39 5.30
CA CYS A 661 17.32 -29.29 5.56
C CYS A 661 17.01 -29.31 7.06
N TYR A 662 16.22 -28.35 7.53
CA TYR A 662 15.53 -28.41 8.81
C TYR A 662 14.16 -29.05 8.58
N GLU A 663 13.81 -30.09 9.38
CA GLU A 663 12.52 -30.75 9.27
C GLU A 663 12.01 -31.16 10.66
N ALA A 664 10.90 -30.58 11.09
CA ALA A 664 10.25 -30.86 12.35
C ALA A 664 8.81 -31.32 12.15
N GLY A 665 8.48 -32.49 12.75
CA GLY A 665 7.18 -33.12 12.61
C GLY A 665 7.12 -34.16 11.51
N GLU A 666 6.04 -34.90 11.54
CA GLU A 666 5.74 -35.87 10.47
C GLU A 666 4.72 -35.26 9.54
N THR A 667 4.83 -35.57 8.28
CA THR A 667 3.81 -35.26 7.28
C THR A 667 2.48 -35.81 7.74
N TRP A 668 1.54 -34.96 7.98
CA TRP A 668 0.25 -35.33 8.57
C TRP A 668 -0.71 -35.78 7.48
N GLU A 669 -1.14 -37.05 7.52
CA GLU A 669 -2.29 -37.47 6.72
C GLU A 669 -3.54 -36.77 7.28
N ASN A 670 -4.16 -35.99 6.43
CA ASN A 670 -5.40 -35.30 6.79
C ASN A 670 -6.54 -36.34 6.84
N LEU A 671 -6.56 -37.15 7.89
CA LEU A 671 -7.63 -38.09 8.22
C LEU A 671 -8.92 -37.34 8.64
N GLN A 672 -9.18 -36.17 8.10
CA GLN A 672 -10.53 -35.66 8.09
C GLN A 672 -11.34 -36.64 7.21
N THR A 673 -11.82 -37.72 7.87
CA THR A 673 -13.06 -38.38 7.47
C THR A 673 -13.93 -37.32 6.85
N ALA A 674 -14.33 -37.53 5.60
CA ALA A 674 -15.28 -36.69 4.91
C ALA A 674 -16.37 -36.33 5.91
N LYS A 675 -16.33 -35.09 6.43
CA LYS A 675 -17.50 -34.53 7.07
C LYS A 675 -18.55 -34.73 6.00
N GLU A 676 -19.49 -35.65 6.26
CA GLU A 676 -20.66 -35.85 5.43
C GLU A 676 -21.04 -34.45 4.95
N LYS A 677 -20.99 -34.25 3.62
CA LYS A 677 -21.51 -33.05 3.00
C LYS A 677 -22.84 -32.86 3.68
N GLN A 678 -22.93 -31.90 4.62
CA GLN A 678 -24.23 -31.50 5.12
C GLN A 678 -25.00 -31.22 3.85
N LYS A 679 -25.96 -32.11 3.55
CA LYS A 679 -26.87 -31.87 2.45
C LYS A 679 -27.41 -30.51 2.73
N ILE A 680 -26.98 -29.55 1.91
CA ILE A 680 -27.59 -28.23 1.89
C ILE A 680 -29.06 -28.56 1.76
N LYS A 681 -29.84 -28.31 2.80
CA LYS A 681 -31.29 -28.41 2.71
C LYS A 681 -31.65 -27.35 1.65
N THR A 682 -31.74 -27.79 0.40
CA THR A 682 -32.34 -26.99 -0.64
C THR A 682 -33.72 -26.66 -0.12
N MET A 683 -33.97 -25.38 0.12
CA MET A 683 -35.34 -24.93 0.41
C MET A 683 -36.19 -25.38 -0.78
N PRO A 684 -37.20 -26.21 -0.59
CA PRO A 684 -37.97 -26.78 -1.69
C PRO A 684 -38.85 -25.78 -2.46
N GLU A 685 -38.96 -24.54 -1.97
CA GLU A 685 -39.73 -23.48 -2.64
C GLU A 685 -39.04 -22.13 -2.39
N TYR A 686 -38.56 -21.51 -3.44
CA TYR A 686 -38.25 -20.10 -3.45
C TYR A 686 -39.59 -19.36 -3.55
N ARG A 687 -40.14 -18.87 -2.46
CA ARG A 687 -41.17 -17.86 -2.56
C ARG A 687 -40.47 -16.57 -3.00
N SER A 688 -40.71 -16.17 -4.24
CA SER A 688 -40.29 -14.83 -4.70
C SER A 688 -40.94 -13.83 -3.71
N ALA A 689 -40.13 -13.12 -2.98
CA ALA A 689 -40.60 -11.97 -2.21
C ALA A 689 -41.25 -11.01 -3.18
N ASP A 690 -42.45 -10.54 -2.84
CA ASP A 690 -43.16 -9.52 -3.59
C ASP A 690 -42.16 -8.33 -3.85
N PRO A 691 -41.89 -7.97 -5.10
CA PRO A 691 -40.92 -6.88 -5.42
C PRO A 691 -41.29 -5.54 -4.75
N GLY A 692 -42.55 -5.37 -4.29
CA GLY A 692 -43.03 -4.18 -3.59
C GLY A 692 -42.60 -4.10 -2.11
N LYS A 693 -42.04 -5.17 -1.52
CA LYS A 693 -41.53 -5.15 -0.14
C LYS A 693 -40.04 -5.21 -0.10
N ARG A 694 -39.37 -4.17 -0.61
CA ARG A 694 -37.91 -4.07 -0.56
C ARG A 694 -37.45 -3.91 0.90
N LEU A 695 -36.47 -4.73 1.27
CA LEU A 695 -35.69 -4.54 2.49
C LEU A 695 -34.96 -3.20 2.34
N GLN A 696 -35.46 -2.15 2.99
CA GLN A 696 -34.71 -0.89 3.08
C GLN A 696 -33.64 -1.07 4.15
N LEU A 697 -32.38 -1.15 3.75
CA LEU A 697 -31.25 -1.03 4.64
C LEU A 697 -31.21 0.40 5.19
N ARG A 698 -31.61 0.58 6.44
CA ARG A 698 -31.51 1.86 7.14
C ARG A 698 -30.07 2.04 7.60
N LEU A 699 -29.32 2.88 6.89
CA LEU A 699 -27.91 3.16 7.15
C LEU A 699 -27.66 4.25 8.21
N HIS A 700 -28.72 4.81 8.84
CA HIS A 700 -28.59 5.94 9.76
C HIS A 700 -29.33 5.75 11.07
N GLY A 701 -28.76 6.29 12.18
CA GLY A 701 -29.28 6.15 13.55
C GLY A 701 -30.60 6.89 13.82
N LYS A 702 -31.24 6.60 14.96
CA LYS A 702 -32.58 7.07 15.34
C LYS A 702 -32.78 8.61 15.30
N GLY A 703 -31.73 9.42 15.53
CA GLY A 703 -31.86 10.89 15.50
C GLY A 703 -32.00 11.50 14.10
N TYR A 704 -31.56 10.75 13.06
CA TYR A 704 -31.69 11.16 11.67
C TYR A 704 -33.09 10.83 11.08
N PHE A 705 -33.82 9.90 11.71
CA PHE A 705 -35.08 9.37 11.19
C PHE A 705 -36.34 10.05 11.74
N GLY A 706 -36.22 10.92 12.75
CA GLY A 706 -37.38 11.68 13.25
C GLY A 706 -37.96 12.65 12.24
N ASP A 707 -37.10 13.31 11.42
CA ASP A 707 -37.47 14.32 10.43
C ASP A 707 -37.24 13.86 8.97
N SER A 708 -36.89 12.59 8.73
CA SER A 708 -36.36 12.15 7.43
C SER A 708 -37.44 11.93 6.35
N HIS A 709 -38.67 11.57 6.73
CA HIS A 709 -39.76 11.38 5.76
C HIS A 709 -40.13 12.70 5.09
N GLU A 710 -40.23 13.78 5.84
CA GLU A 710 -40.52 15.09 5.29
C GLU A 710 -39.38 15.64 4.41
N ARG A 711 -38.13 15.42 4.81
CA ARG A 711 -36.94 15.86 3.99
C ARG A 711 -36.76 15.02 2.73
N GLN A 712 -36.92 13.70 2.81
CA GLN A 712 -36.82 12.83 1.63
C GLN A 712 -37.94 13.12 0.64
N HIS A 713 -39.15 13.33 1.15
CA HIS A 713 -40.30 13.72 0.35
C HIS A 713 -40.06 15.12 -0.28
N GLY A 714 -39.56 16.08 0.48
CA GLY A 714 -39.22 17.41 -0.02
C GLY A 714 -38.15 17.37 -1.13
N ASN A 715 -37.07 16.62 -0.96
CA ASN A 715 -36.03 16.47 -1.97
C ASN A 715 -36.59 15.82 -3.27
N LEU A 716 -37.33 14.74 -3.14
CA LEU A 716 -37.97 14.07 -4.27
C LEU A 716 -38.89 15.01 -5.04
N MET A 717 -39.66 15.82 -4.34
CA MET A 717 -40.58 16.80 -4.95
C MET A 717 -39.82 17.93 -5.64
N HIS A 718 -38.70 18.41 -5.09
CA HIS A 718 -37.83 19.37 -5.77
C HIS A 718 -37.24 18.77 -7.06
N GLU A 719 -36.73 17.56 -7.03
CA GLU A 719 -36.21 16.87 -8.22
C GLU A 719 -37.27 16.67 -9.32
N ILE A 720 -38.48 16.25 -8.92
CA ILE A 720 -39.58 16.09 -9.91
C ILE A 720 -39.95 17.43 -10.52
N LEU A 721 -40.17 18.48 -9.72
CA LEU A 721 -40.53 19.80 -10.20
C LEU A 721 -39.44 20.49 -11.03
N SER A 722 -38.16 20.16 -10.79
CA SER A 722 -37.06 20.66 -11.60
C SER A 722 -37.11 20.15 -13.03
N ASN A 723 -37.68 18.95 -13.25
CA ASN A 723 -37.85 18.31 -14.55
C ASN A 723 -39.17 18.72 -15.23
N VAL A 724 -40.09 19.42 -14.54
CA VAL A 724 -41.36 19.94 -15.11
C VAL A 724 -41.12 21.35 -15.63
N ARG A 725 -41.09 21.54 -16.95
CA ARG A 725 -41.10 22.87 -17.57
C ARG A 725 -42.53 23.37 -17.71
N TYR A 726 -43.38 22.58 -18.30
CA TYR A 726 -44.79 22.88 -18.58
C TYR A 726 -45.70 21.86 -17.89
N ALA A 727 -46.97 22.20 -17.71
CA ALA A 727 -47.93 21.31 -17.05
C ALA A 727 -48.06 19.93 -17.72
N GLU A 728 -47.76 19.83 -19.00
CA GLU A 728 -47.78 18.59 -19.80
C GLU A 728 -46.62 17.64 -19.46
N ASP A 729 -45.53 18.14 -18.88
CA ASP A 729 -44.32 17.35 -18.58
C ASP A 729 -44.47 16.49 -17.34
N ILE A 730 -45.50 16.63 -16.55
CA ILE A 730 -45.70 15.96 -15.24
C ILE A 730 -45.52 14.46 -15.36
N HIS A 731 -46.15 13.83 -16.33
CA HIS A 731 -46.06 12.37 -16.52
C HIS A 731 -44.63 11.95 -16.79
N ASN A 732 -43.92 12.61 -17.70
CA ASN A 732 -42.56 12.32 -18.07
C ASN A 732 -41.57 12.61 -16.93
N ALA A 733 -41.88 13.57 -16.05
CA ALA A 733 -41.08 13.92 -14.91
C ALA A 733 -41.22 12.92 -13.75
N VAL A 734 -42.38 12.25 -13.60
CA VAL A 734 -42.62 11.23 -12.55
C VAL A 734 -42.17 9.85 -12.98
N LEU A 735 -42.24 9.51 -14.23
CA LEU A 735 -42.00 8.19 -14.80
C LEU A 735 -40.61 7.59 -14.42
N PRO A 736 -39.48 8.33 -14.44
CA PRO A 736 -38.19 7.81 -14.05
C PRO A 736 -38.12 7.30 -12.59
N TYR A 737 -38.88 7.93 -11.69
CA TYR A 737 -38.91 7.55 -10.26
C TYR A 737 -39.75 6.28 -10.03
N ILE A 738 -40.72 5.99 -10.90
CA ILE A 738 -41.44 4.72 -10.92
C ILE A 738 -40.50 3.61 -11.45
N PHE A 739 -39.77 3.83 -12.54
CA PHE A 739 -38.84 2.86 -13.12
C PHE A 739 -37.66 2.53 -12.17
N ASN A 740 -37.15 3.53 -11.48
CA ASN A 740 -36.09 3.36 -10.50
C ASN A 740 -36.58 2.75 -9.17
N GLY A 741 -37.93 2.55 -9.03
CA GLY A 741 -38.57 1.97 -7.88
C GLY A 741 -38.50 2.84 -6.62
N GLN A 742 -38.34 4.14 -6.75
CA GLN A 742 -38.47 5.11 -5.66
C GLN A 742 -39.94 5.39 -5.34
N LEU A 743 -40.83 5.29 -6.35
CA LEU A 743 -42.24 5.32 -6.24
C LEU A 743 -42.85 4.02 -6.76
N SER A 744 -43.89 3.50 -6.11
CA SER A 744 -44.73 2.48 -6.70
C SER A 744 -45.59 3.07 -7.83
N HIS A 745 -46.11 2.24 -8.70
CA HIS A 745 -46.99 2.72 -9.79
C HIS A 745 -48.22 3.46 -9.22
N GLU A 746 -48.83 2.94 -8.13
CA GLU A 746 -49.96 3.57 -7.49
C GLU A 746 -49.62 4.93 -6.87
N GLU A 747 -48.47 5.03 -6.19
CA GLU A 747 -47.96 6.31 -5.64
C GLU A 747 -47.66 7.32 -6.76
N GLY A 748 -47.09 6.89 -7.88
CA GLY A 748 -46.84 7.72 -9.05
C GLY A 748 -48.09 8.34 -9.62
N VAL A 749 -49.15 7.53 -9.84
CA VAL A 749 -50.45 8.01 -10.33
C VAL A 749 -51.10 9.01 -9.36
N VAL A 750 -51.03 8.72 -8.04
CA VAL A 750 -51.55 9.67 -7.03
C VAL A 750 -50.75 10.96 -7.02
N LEU A 751 -49.43 10.88 -7.18
CA LEU A 751 -48.55 12.07 -7.23
C LEU A 751 -48.77 12.90 -8.47
N GLU A 752 -48.90 12.29 -9.66
CA GLU A 752 -49.25 13.01 -10.91
C GLU A 752 -50.54 13.80 -10.77
N LYS A 753 -51.55 13.19 -10.15
CA LYS A 753 -52.86 13.86 -9.92
C LYS A 753 -52.72 15.05 -8.96
N LYS A 754 -51.95 14.89 -7.89
CA LYS A 754 -51.66 15.98 -6.93
C LYS A 754 -50.89 17.11 -7.61
N LEU A 755 -49.81 16.80 -8.34
CA LEU A 755 -49.02 17.78 -9.07
C LEU A 755 -49.90 18.57 -10.06
N LYS A 756 -50.70 17.89 -10.81
CA LYS A 756 -51.65 18.54 -11.74
C LYS A 756 -52.59 19.50 -11.01
N THR A 757 -53.18 19.09 -9.88
CA THR A 757 -54.04 19.96 -9.05
C THR A 757 -53.30 21.19 -8.52
N TRP A 758 -52.03 21.08 -8.14
CA TRP A 758 -51.23 22.20 -7.67
C TRP A 758 -50.82 23.15 -8.78
N LEU A 759 -50.48 22.65 -9.97
CA LEU A 759 -50.08 23.45 -11.10
C LEU A 759 -51.29 24.17 -11.78
N ASP A 760 -52.49 23.60 -11.67
CA ASP A 760 -53.72 24.18 -12.23
C ASP A 760 -54.28 25.34 -11.38
N GLN A 761 -53.67 25.68 -10.24
CA GLN A 761 -54.08 26.84 -9.43
C GLN A 761 -53.90 28.14 -10.23
N PRO A 762 -54.88 29.06 -10.21
CA PRO A 762 -54.84 30.30 -11.02
C PRO A 762 -53.59 31.17 -10.82
N GLU A 763 -53.03 31.14 -9.62
CA GLU A 763 -51.83 31.88 -9.26
C GLU A 763 -50.52 31.18 -9.68
N VAL A 764 -50.53 29.88 -9.87
CA VAL A 764 -49.39 29.02 -10.21
C VAL A 764 -49.30 28.74 -11.72
N ALA A 765 -50.45 28.56 -12.35
CA ALA A 765 -50.53 28.16 -13.77
C ALA A 765 -49.71 29.06 -14.74
N PRO A 766 -49.61 30.40 -14.52
CA PRO A 766 -48.74 31.25 -15.36
C PRO A 766 -47.25 30.87 -15.31
N TRP A 767 -46.80 30.28 -14.22
CA TRP A 767 -45.39 29.89 -14.08
C TRP A 767 -45.04 28.63 -14.85
N PHE A 768 -46.00 27.87 -15.32
CA PHE A 768 -45.86 26.62 -16.07
C PHE A 768 -46.47 26.70 -17.47
N SER A 769 -46.66 27.93 -18.00
CA SER A 769 -47.21 28.19 -19.33
C SER A 769 -46.13 28.07 -20.41
N PRO A 770 -46.48 27.47 -21.58
CA PRO A 770 -45.59 27.43 -22.76
C PRO A 770 -45.20 28.79 -23.32
N ASP A 771 -45.96 29.84 -22.98
CA ASP A 771 -45.75 31.21 -23.48
C ASP A 771 -44.61 31.93 -22.73
N THR A 772 -43.98 31.31 -21.78
CA THR A 772 -42.91 31.88 -20.93
C THR A 772 -41.59 31.13 -21.07
N GLN A 773 -40.49 31.84 -20.96
CA GLN A 773 -39.18 31.20 -20.87
C GLN A 773 -38.92 30.75 -19.43
N ILE A 774 -38.68 29.45 -19.25
CA ILE A 774 -38.52 28.84 -17.94
C ILE A 774 -37.09 28.34 -17.75
N ILE A 775 -36.50 28.68 -16.60
CA ILE A 775 -35.17 28.24 -16.18
C ILE A 775 -35.30 27.59 -14.81
N ASN A 776 -35.11 26.28 -14.73
CA ASN A 776 -35.19 25.52 -13.48
C ASN A 776 -33.78 25.25 -12.95
N GLU A 777 -33.60 25.45 -11.62
CA GLU A 777 -32.40 25.03 -10.85
C GLU A 777 -31.06 25.39 -11.52
N THR A 778 -30.98 26.54 -12.19
CA THR A 778 -29.73 26.98 -12.84
C THR A 778 -28.89 27.78 -11.86
N GLU A 779 -27.60 27.53 -11.81
CA GLU A 779 -26.66 28.19 -10.93
C GLU A 779 -26.36 29.62 -11.39
N ILE A 780 -26.44 30.57 -10.47
CA ILE A 780 -26.04 31.98 -10.68
C ILE A 780 -24.67 32.15 -10.02
N LEU A 781 -23.62 32.37 -10.81
CA LEU A 781 -22.25 32.60 -10.34
C LEU A 781 -22.10 34.02 -9.80
N GLN A 782 -21.65 34.17 -8.59
CA GLN A 782 -21.32 35.48 -7.99
C GLN A 782 -19.84 35.82 -8.18
N GLN A 783 -19.51 37.10 -8.21
CA GLN A 783 -18.10 37.59 -8.34
C GLN A 783 -17.11 37.03 -7.31
N LYS A 784 -17.60 36.50 -6.17
CA LYS A 784 -16.78 35.89 -5.12
C LYS A 784 -16.65 34.35 -5.24
N GLY A 785 -17.06 33.76 -6.37
CA GLY A 785 -16.96 32.31 -6.60
C GLY A 785 -17.99 31.48 -5.83
N THR A 786 -19.02 32.07 -5.22
CA THR A 786 -20.15 31.34 -4.62
C THR A 786 -21.30 31.24 -5.61
N PHE A 787 -21.96 30.05 -5.63
CA PHE A 787 -23.12 29.82 -6.48
C PHE A 787 -24.42 29.98 -5.68
N LEU A 788 -25.45 30.49 -6.33
CA LEU A 788 -26.82 30.47 -5.82
C LEU A 788 -27.72 29.87 -6.88
N ARG A 789 -28.65 29.01 -6.47
CA ARG A 789 -29.48 28.23 -7.34
C ARG A 789 -30.94 28.41 -6.95
N PRO A 790 -31.70 29.31 -7.65
CA PRO A 790 -33.13 29.42 -7.47
C PRO A 790 -33.84 28.18 -8.05
N ASP A 791 -34.92 27.74 -7.40
CA ASP A 791 -35.67 26.56 -7.85
C ASP A 791 -36.30 26.78 -9.25
N ARG A 792 -36.88 27.96 -9.47
CA ARG A 792 -37.47 28.31 -10.76
C ARG A 792 -37.38 29.79 -11.06
N VAL A 793 -37.03 30.16 -12.29
CA VAL A 793 -37.06 31.51 -12.83
C VAL A 793 -37.92 31.52 -14.10
N VAL A 794 -38.93 32.37 -14.13
CA VAL A 794 -39.85 32.51 -15.23
C VAL A 794 -39.69 33.92 -15.82
N ILE A 795 -39.41 33.98 -17.12
CA ILE A 795 -39.23 35.24 -17.88
C ILE A 795 -40.41 35.41 -18.83
N SER A 796 -41.18 36.50 -18.62
CA SER A 796 -42.28 36.86 -19.48
C SER A 796 -42.09 38.30 -19.99
N GLY A 797 -41.49 38.44 -21.16
CA GLY A 797 -41.10 39.76 -21.68
C GLY A 797 -40.05 40.45 -20.79
N GLU A 798 -40.35 41.62 -20.21
CA GLU A 798 -39.46 42.34 -19.29
C GLU A 798 -39.66 41.98 -17.83
N GLU A 799 -40.68 41.19 -17.50
CA GLU A 799 -40.97 40.77 -16.14
C GLU A 799 -40.34 39.41 -15.82
N VAL A 800 -39.60 39.31 -14.70
CA VAL A 800 -38.96 38.07 -14.24
C VAL A 800 -39.54 37.70 -12.89
N SER A 801 -40.09 36.49 -12.80
CA SER A 801 -40.57 35.91 -11.53
C SER A 801 -39.61 34.85 -11.02
N VAL A 802 -39.16 34.97 -9.78
CA VAL A 802 -38.30 33.99 -9.07
C VAL A 802 -39.13 33.24 -8.05
N ILE A 803 -39.21 31.94 -8.18
CA ILE A 803 -40.01 31.10 -7.34
C ILE A 803 -39.11 30.13 -6.57
N ASP A 804 -39.28 30.04 -5.26
CA ASP A 804 -38.59 29.13 -4.35
C ASP A 804 -39.64 28.19 -3.73
N TYR A 805 -39.47 26.88 -3.94
CA TYR A 805 -40.43 25.86 -3.48
C TYR A 805 -40.16 25.47 -2.05
N LYS A 806 -41.20 25.27 -1.25
CA LYS A 806 -41.11 24.77 0.10
C LYS A 806 -42.16 23.68 0.34
N PHE A 807 -41.65 22.52 0.80
CA PHE A 807 -42.48 21.39 1.20
C PHE A 807 -42.51 21.30 2.72
N GLY A 808 -43.65 20.91 3.31
CA GLY A 808 -43.86 20.87 4.74
C GLY A 808 -44.48 22.13 5.35
N ASN A 809 -44.78 22.07 6.66
CA ASN A 809 -45.63 23.06 7.35
C ASN A 809 -44.85 24.24 8.01
N ILE A 810 -43.51 24.29 7.92
CA ILE A 810 -42.69 25.24 8.68
C ILE A 810 -42.39 26.49 7.81
N GLN A 811 -42.83 27.67 8.29
CA GLN A 811 -42.53 28.95 7.67
C GLN A 811 -41.37 29.63 8.42
N LYS A 812 -40.16 29.75 7.74
CA LYS A 812 -38.97 30.39 8.34
C LYS A 812 -38.68 31.73 7.72
N LYS A 813 -38.28 32.73 8.53
CA LYS A 813 -37.82 34.03 8.06
C LYS A 813 -36.58 33.98 7.15
N SER A 814 -35.82 32.86 7.20
CA SER A 814 -34.63 32.65 6.35
C SER A 814 -35.01 32.49 4.87
N TYR A 815 -36.20 31.97 4.54
CA TYR A 815 -36.67 31.77 3.16
C TYR A 815 -36.87 33.10 2.45
N HIS A 816 -37.41 34.11 3.15
CA HIS A 816 -37.53 35.48 2.60
C HIS A 816 -36.17 36.08 2.26
N LYS A 817 -35.16 35.91 3.13
CA LYS A 817 -33.81 36.40 2.88
C LYS A 817 -33.18 35.72 1.64
N GLN A 818 -33.44 34.46 1.44
CA GLN A 818 -32.96 33.69 0.29
C GLN A 818 -33.54 34.26 -1.02
N VAL A 819 -34.85 34.43 -1.10
CA VAL A 819 -35.52 34.97 -2.31
C VAL A 819 -35.13 36.42 -2.58
N ILE A 820 -34.99 37.25 -1.54
CA ILE A 820 -34.51 38.63 -1.70
C ILE A 820 -33.10 38.65 -2.34
N ARG A 821 -32.23 37.72 -1.94
CA ARG A 821 -30.91 37.61 -2.53
C ARG A 821 -30.94 37.17 -3.99
N TYR A 822 -31.85 36.26 -4.36
CA TYR A 822 -32.08 35.90 -5.77
C TYR A 822 -32.56 37.08 -6.61
N ILE A 823 -33.53 37.88 -6.07
CA ILE A 823 -34.04 39.08 -6.73
C ILE A 823 -32.91 40.07 -6.98
N SER A 824 -32.05 40.31 -6.00
CA SER A 824 -30.93 41.25 -6.13
C SER A 824 -29.97 40.84 -7.27
N LEU A 825 -29.61 39.55 -7.33
CA LEU A 825 -28.70 39.04 -8.35
C LEU A 825 -29.29 39.11 -9.77
N ILE A 826 -30.58 38.79 -9.93
CA ILE A 826 -31.21 38.85 -11.22
C ILE A 826 -31.37 40.29 -11.69
N LYS A 827 -31.57 41.26 -10.77
CA LYS A 827 -31.49 42.69 -11.09
C LYS A 827 -30.09 43.14 -11.50
N GLU A 828 -29.05 42.62 -10.87
CA GLU A 828 -27.66 42.87 -11.26
C GLU A 828 -27.34 42.31 -12.66
N MET A 829 -28.03 41.27 -13.11
CA MET A 829 -27.95 40.71 -14.48
C MET A 829 -28.65 41.59 -15.54
N GLY A 830 -29.29 42.68 -15.14
CA GLY A 830 -29.89 43.65 -16.07
C GLY A 830 -31.40 43.59 -16.20
N PHE A 831 -32.11 42.76 -15.43
CA PHE A 831 -33.58 42.71 -15.46
C PHE A 831 -34.17 43.79 -14.53
N SER A 832 -34.99 44.70 -15.06
CA SER A 832 -35.53 45.82 -14.30
C SER A 832 -36.75 45.45 -13.44
N GLN A 833 -37.59 44.50 -13.90
CA GLN A 833 -38.82 44.10 -13.23
C GLN A 833 -38.72 42.68 -12.69
N VAL A 834 -38.22 42.51 -11.44
CA VAL A 834 -38.04 41.20 -10.83
C VAL A 834 -38.97 41.08 -9.62
N LYS A 835 -39.81 40.05 -9.60
CA LYS A 835 -40.70 39.67 -8.50
C LYS A 835 -40.22 38.35 -7.89
N GLY A 836 -40.36 38.18 -6.59
CA GLY A 836 -40.00 36.94 -5.86
C GLY A 836 -41.20 36.32 -5.18
N TYR A 837 -41.23 35.01 -5.16
CA TYR A 837 -42.31 34.25 -4.52
C TYR A 837 -41.75 33.08 -3.76
N ILE A 838 -42.32 32.79 -2.56
CA ILE A 838 -42.14 31.53 -1.86
C ILE A 838 -43.43 30.73 -2.05
N TRP A 839 -43.36 29.58 -2.68
CA TRP A 839 -44.52 28.72 -2.87
C TRP A 839 -44.46 27.53 -1.94
N TYR A 840 -45.33 27.55 -0.93
CA TYR A 840 -45.57 26.43 -0.05
C TYR A 840 -46.51 25.44 -0.75
N VAL A 841 -45.91 24.48 -1.48
CA VAL A 841 -46.63 23.64 -2.45
C VAL A 841 -47.76 22.85 -1.83
N GLU A 842 -47.52 22.18 -0.74
CA GLU A 842 -48.52 21.34 -0.05
C GLU A 842 -49.63 22.16 0.65
N LEU A 843 -49.31 23.37 1.05
CA LEU A 843 -50.29 24.28 1.68
C LEU A 843 -51.08 25.07 0.66
N GLY A 844 -50.76 25.01 -0.62
CA GLY A 844 -51.35 25.81 -1.68
C GLY A 844 -51.20 27.33 -1.45
N LYS A 845 -50.17 27.75 -0.70
CA LYS A 845 -49.99 29.15 -0.29
C LYS A 845 -48.79 29.78 -1.01
N ILE A 846 -49.02 30.93 -1.64
CA ILE A 846 -47.97 31.75 -2.25
C ILE A 846 -47.75 33.01 -1.40
N VAL A 847 -46.49 33.28 -1.09
CA VAL A 847 -46.08 34.48 -0.36
C VAL A 847 -45.18 35.33 -1.25
N PRO A 848 -45.61 36.55 -1.64
CA PRO A 848 -44.75 37.46 -2.34
C PRO A 848 -43.62 38.00 -1.42
N VAL A 849 -42.42 38.23 -1.97
CA VAL A 849 -41.26 38.67 -1.24
C VAL A 849 -40.72 39.98 -1.83
#